data_31c4284ab3e66885a4445187f09eef58
#
_entry.id   31c4284ab3e66885a4445187f09eef58
#
_cell.length_a   1.000
_cell.length_b   1.000
_cell.length_c   1.000
_cell.angle_alpha   90.00
_cell.angle_beta   90.00
_cell.angle_gamma   90.00
#
_symmetry.space_group_name_H-M   'P 1'
#
loop_
_entity.id
_entity.type
_entity.pdbx_description
1 polymer ?
#
loop_
_entity_poly.entity_id
_entity_poly.type
_entity_poly.pdbx_seq_one_letter_code
_entity_poly.pdbx_strand_id
1 'polypeptide(L)'
;SGIGRQRLLNILQERAYALGVILKFETEVQSLDAYRDYDLIVGADGVNSRVRAAHADIFMPDIDVRACKYIWLGTHQKFDDAFTFIFEETEHGWIWVHAYQFDDDTATFIVECSEPTWRKAGFDRMTTDETIVACEKIFTKYLNGNALMSNAKHLRGSAWLNFNRVLCERWSTGNIVLLGDAAATAHFSVGSGSKLAMESAAALASYLHSEPSMKRAFARYEDERRLEVLRLQNSARNSTEWFEEVERYLHLDPVQFNYSLLTRSQRISHENLRQRDPQWLAGAEKWFETKATGRNSEAARPPMFVPLRVRGVELKNRVVVSPMAQYRAVDGTPTDWHLVHYAERAKGGAGLVFTEMTCVSPEGRITPGCTGLYNNAQEKAWTRIVEFVHAETDAKIAIQLGHSGAKGSTQLGWETMDAPLAAGNWEVVAPSPVAWSANNQTPREMTRADMDKVRDDFLRAAEMSARIGFDWMELHYAHGYLMSSFITPLTNKRTDRYGGSIENRMRFPLEVFRAVRASWPDDKPISVRISANDWVGPEGITPQDAVTISQMLVEAGVDLIDVSAGQTSTRANPVYGRMFQTPFSDRIRNEVGVATLAVGNIYEADHVNSILMAGRADLVCLARPHLANPYWTLHAAADSHFTDVTWPKPYWAGRDQLYRIKSRPDVLTGKV
;
A
#
# COMPACT_ATOMS: atom_id res chain seq x y z
N SER A 1 -15.76 -12.07 -21.79
CA SER A 1 -15.67 -12.70 -23.11
C SER A 1 -14.31 -12.37 -23.70
N GLY A 2 -13.60 -13.36 -24.24
CA GLY A 2 -12.36 -13.25 -24.99
C GLY A 2 -12.63 -13.23 -26.49
N ILE A 3 -11.67 -12.72 -27.26
CA ILE A 3 -11.63 -12.83 -28.71
C ILE A 3 -10.21 -13.15 -29.14
N GLY A 4 -10.07 -14.14 -30.06
CA GLY A 4 -8.76 -14.46 -30.65
C GLY A 4 -8.17 -13.25 -31.38
N ARG A 5 -6.88 -13.00 -31.19
CA ARG A 5 -6.19 -11.84 -31.78
C ARG A 5 -6.31 -11.81 -33.30
N GLN A 6 -6.18 -12.97 -33.97
CA GLN A 6 -6.32 -13.09 -35.41
C GLN A 6 -7.71 -12.69 -35.88
N ARG A 7 -8.76 -13.13 -35.18
CA ARG A 7 -10.15 -12.77 -35.50
C ARG A 7 -10.39 -11.27 -35.37
N LEU A 8 -9.88 -10.65 -34.29
CA LEU A 8 -9.97 -9.20 -34.11
C LEU A 8 -9.24 -8.45 -35.22
N LEU A 9 -8.05 -8.87 -35.59
CA LEU A 9 -7.29 -8.27 -36.69
C LEU A 9 -8.02 -8.37 -38.03
N ASN A 10 -8.59 -9.53 -38.36
CA ASN A 10 -9.35 -9.73 -39.60
C ASN A 10 -10.53 -8.76 -39.65
N ILE A 11 -11.31 -8.62 -38.58
CA ILE A 11 -12.44 -7.67 -38.52
C ILE A 11 -11.96 -6.24 -38.76
N LEU A 12 -10.88 -5.81 -38.14
CA LEU A 12 -10.34 -4.47 -38.29
C LEU A 12 -9.78 -4.22 -39.71
N GLN A 13 -9.10 -5.19 -40.29
CA GLN A 13 -8.54 -5.12 -41.62
C GLN A 13 -9.64 -5.08 -42.71
N GLU A 14 -10.65 -5.94 -42.61
CA GLU A 14 -11.81 -5.91 -43.50
C GLU A 14 -12.52 -4.55 -43.49
N ARG A 15 -12.67 -3.99 -42.28
CA ARG A 15 -13.26 -2.66 -42.12
C ARG A 15 -12.39 -1.56 -42.71
N ALA A 16 -11.06 -1.64 -42.51
CA ALA A 16 -10.10 -0.70 -43.08
C ALA A 16 -10.15 -0.71 -44.60
N TYR A 17 -10.15 -1.90 -45.23
CA TYR A 17 -10.32 -2.04 -46.68
C TYR A 17 -11.64 -1.44 -47.19
N ALA A 18 -12.74 -1.72 -46.52
CA ALA A 18 -14.07 -1.18 -46.87
C ALA A 18 -14.15 0.34 -46.79
N LEU A 19 -13.27 0.96 -45.99
CA LEU A 19 -13.14 2.42 -45.87
C LEU A 19 -12.09 3.04 -46.81
N GLY A 20 -11.46 2.22 -47.67
CA GLY A 20 -10.46 2.69 -48.63
C GLY A 20 -9.06 2.90 -48.06
N VAL A 21 -8.77 2.35 -46.87
CA VAL A 21 -7.44 2.42 -46.31
C VAL A 21 -6.49 1.49 -47.08
N ILE A 22 -5.32 2.00 -47.45
CA ILE A 22 -4.26 1.21 -48.11
C ILE A 22 -3.46 0.47 -47.07
N LEU A 23 -3.59 -0.87 -47.04
CA LEU A 23 -2.81 -1.75 -46.18
C LEU A 23 -1.62 -2.33 -46.93
N LYS A 24 -0.41 -2.16 -46.37
CA LYS A 24 0.84 -2.71 -46.92
C LYS A 24 1.38 -3.74 -45.93
N PHE A 25 1.22 -5.02 -46.22
CA PHE A 25 1.74 -6.14 -45.42
C PHE A 25 3.19 -6.44 -45.79
N GLU A 26 3.88 -7.19 -44.92
CA GLU A 26 5.29 -7.60 -45.11
C GLU A 26 6.22 -6.42 -45.45
N THR A 27 5.86 -5.24 -44.95
CA THR A 27 6.57 -3.98 -45.20
C THR A 27 7.10 -3.44 -43.87
N GLU A 28 8.38 -3.61 -43.63
CA GLU A 28 9.04 -3.11 -42.43
C GLU A 28 9.48 -1.65 -42.68
N VAL A 29 9.04 -0.75 -41.76
CA VAL A 29 9.47 0.65 -41.80
C VAL A 29 10.85 0.76 -41.13
N GLN A 30 11.89 1.04 -41.93
CA GLN A 30 13.27 1.15 -41.47
C GLN A 30 13.61 2.57 -40.96
N SER A 31 13.03 3.61 -41.60
CA SER A 31 13.23 5.01 -41.28
C SER A 31 11.94 5.80 -41.55
N LEU A 32 11.72 6.87 -40.79
CA LEU A 32 10.63 7.82 -41.04
C LEU A 32 10.90 8.78 -42.16
N ASP A 33 12.10 8.84 -42.74
CA ASP A 33 12.48 9.77 -43.76
C ASP A 33 11.61 9.67 -45.01
N ALA A 34 11.19 8.46 -45.38
CA ALA A 34 10.30 8.22 -46.52
C ALA A 34 8.85 8.70 -46.29
N TYR A 35 8.51 9.11 -45.10
CA TYR A 35 7.14 9.49 -44.69
C TYR A 35 7.04 10.95 -44.22
N ARG A 36 8.11 11.74 -44.35
CA ARG A 36 8.15 13.14 -43.86
C ARG A 36 7.09 14.05 -44.48
N ASP A 37 6.67 13.76 -45.69
CA ASP A 37 5.71 14.57 -46.47
C ASP A 37 4.24 14.24 -46.15
N TYR A 38 4.00 13.27 -45.23
CA TYR A 38 2.65 13.00 -44.77
C TYR A 38 2.20 14.04 -43.73
N ASP A 39 0.93 14.41 -43.76
CA ASP A 39 0.34 15.34 -42.80
C ASP A 39 0.43 14.82 -41.35
N LEU A 40 0.31 13.49 -41.14
CA LEU A 40 0.30 12.82 -39.87
C LEU A 40 1.03 11.49 -39.95
N ILE A 41 1.89 11.22 -38.97
CA ILE A 41 2.52 9.93 -38.75
C ILE A 41 2.08 9.39 -37.36
N VAL A 42 1.44 8.22 -37.33
CA VAL A 42 1.02 7.56 -36.09
C VAL A 42 1.96 6.38 -35.83
N GLY A 43 2.79 6.51 -34.79
CA GLY A 43 3.66 5.43 -34.30
C GLY A 43 2.85 4.45 -33.45
N ALA A 44 2.40 3.34 -34.04
CA ALA A 44 1.65 2.27 -33.40
C ALA A 44 2.38 0.92 -33.53
N ASP A 45 3.72 0.97 -33.52
CA ASP A 45 4.66 -0.11 -33.81
C ASP A 45 5.05 -0.95 -32.56
N GLY A 46 4.24 -0.87 -31.50
CA GLY A 46 4.29 -1.77 -30.36
C GLY A 46 5.36 -1.45 -29.32
N VAL A 47 5.57 -2.40 -28.39
CA VAL A 47 6.45 -2.22 -27.22
C VAL A 47 7.91 -1.90 -27.58
N ASN A 48 8.39 -2.40 -28.72
CA ASN A 48 9.74 -2.15 -29.23
C ASN A 48 9.77 -1.03 -30.28
N SER A 49 8.91 -0.04 -30.16
CA SER A 49 8.70 1.05 -31.11
C SER A 49 9.99 1.71 -31.59
N ARG A 50 10.21 1.68 -32.89
CA ARG A 50 11.30 2.40 -33.58
C ARG A 50 11.00 3.90 -33.66
N VAL A 51 9.72 4.26 -33.83
CA VAL A 51 9.30 5.68 -33.83
C VAL A 51 9.65 6.32 -32.49
N ARG A 52 9.35 5.64 -31.37
CA ARG A 52 9.74 6.09 -30.04
C ARG A 52 11.25 6.19 -29.88
N ALA A 53 11.98 5.17 -30.31
CA ALA A 53 13.44 5.12 -30.17
C ALA A 53 14.15 6.22 -30.99
N ALA A 54 13.64 6.52 -32.20
CA ALA A 54 14.19 7.58 -33.06
C ALA A 54 14.03 9.00 -32.49
N HIS A 55 13.11 9.21 -31.54
CA HIS A 55 12.85 10.50 -30.90
C HIS A 55 12.83 10.36 -29.35
N ALA A 56 13.71 9.53 -28.81
CA ALA A 56 13.73 9.21 -27.38
C ALA A 56 14.02 10.44 -26.50
N ASP A 57 14.80 11.39 -26.98
CA ASP A 57 15.08 12.68 -26.34
C ASP A 57 13.84 13.57 -26.18
N ILE A 58 12.84 13.41 -27.05
CA ILE A 58 11.59 14.17 -27.00
C ILE A 58 10.50 13.41 -26.24
N PHE A 59 10.30 12.13 -26.57
CA PHE A 59 9.27 11.30 -25.94
C PHE A 59 9.62 10.89 -24.50
N MET A 60 10.90 10.93 -24.12
CA MET A 60 11.42 10.61 -22.78
C MET A 60 10.76 9.35 -22.18
N PRO A 61 10.99 8.16 -22.81
CA PRO A 61 10.38 6.92 -22.35
C PRO A 61 10.97 6.48 -21.02
N ASP A 62 10.11 6.23 -20.05
CA ASP A 62 10.41 5.48 -18.85
C ASP A 62 10.05 4.01 -19.09
N ILE A 63 11.07 3.13 -19.05
CA ILE A 63 10.92 1.69 -19.32
C ILE A 63 11.38 0.92 -18.07
N ASP A 64 10.44 0.19 -17.46
CA ASP A 64 10.65 -0.67 -16.31
C ASP A 64 10.48 -2.14 -16.71
N VAL A 65 11.57 -2.90 -16.64
CA VAL A 65 11.59 -4.34 -16.97
C VAL A 65 11.17 -5.13 -15.74
N ARG A 66 10.01 -5.80 -15.81
CA ARG A 66 9.46 -6.56 -14.68
C ARG A 66 10.29 -7.82 -14.42
N ALA A 67 10.31 -8.25 -13.14
CA ALA A 67 11.22 -9.29 -12.67
C ALA A 67 10.86 -10.70 -13.16
N CYS A 68 9.56 -11.02 -13.26
CA CYS A 68 9.12 -12.34 -13.65
C CYS A 68 9.34 -12.66 -15.13
N LYS A 69 9.58 -13.93 -15.40
CA LYS A 69 9.63 -14.51 -16.75
C LYS A 69 8.29 -15.11 -17.09
N TYR A 70 7.81 -14.89 -18.32
CA TYR A 70 6.61 -15.54 -18.82
C TYR A 70 6.78 -16.10 -20.23
N ILE A 71 6.01 -17.15 -20.52
CA ILE A 71 5.85 -17.69 -21.86
C ILE A 71 4.35 -17.74 -22.19
N TRP A 72 4.01 -17.30 -23.40
CA TRP A 72 2.62 -17.26 -23.88
C TRP A 72 2.33 -18.51 -24.69
N LEU A 73 1.55 -19.42 -24.11
CA LEU A 73 1.13 -20.66 -24.74
C LEU A 73 -0.39 -20.68 -24.96
N GLY A 74 -0.87 -21.67 -25.71
CA GLY A 74 -2.27 -21.99 -25.89
C GLY A 74 -2.51 -23.47 -25.62
N THR A 75 -3.78 -23.87 -25.48
CA THR A 75 -4.19 -25.26 -25.33
C THR A 75 -5.63 -25.45 -25.79
N HIS A 76 -6.00 -26.69 -26.16
CA HIS A 76 -7.38 -27.11 -26.39
C HIS A 76 -8.10 -27.51 -25.07
N GLN A 77 -7.39 -27.48 -23.93
CA GLN A 77 -8.04 -27.63 -22.63
C GLN A 77 -9.02 -26.50 -22.40
N LYS A 78 -10.30 -26.84 -22.20
CA LYS A 78 -11.33 -25.87 -21.83
C LYS A 78 -11.32 -25.67 -20.32
N PHE A 79 -11.18 -24.44 -19.91
CA PHE A 79 -11.41 -24.02 -18.54
C PHE A 79 -12.85 -23.48 -18.45
N ASP A 80 -13.48 -23.59 -17.28
CA ASP A 80 -14.81 -23.03 -17.06
C ASP A 80 -14.91 -21.57 -17.53
N ASP A 81 -16.10 -21.02 -17.69
CA ASP A 81 -16.37 -19.66 -18.22
C ASP A 81 -15.72 -18.54 -17.36
N ALA A 82 -14.62 -18.84 -16.72
CA ALA A 82 -13.88 -17.97 -15.81
C ALA A 82 -12.42 -17.80 -16.21
N PHE A 83 -11.83 -16.72 -15.75
CA PHE A 83 -10.39 -16.54 -15.77
C PHE A 83 -9.76 -17.44 -14.69
N THR A 84 -8.99 -18.42 -15.09
CA THR A 84 -8.42 -19.45 -14.21
C THR A 84 -6.98 -19.14 -13.87
N PHE A 85 -6.64 -19.18 -12.58
CA PHE A 85 -5.28 -19.11 -12.09
C PHE A 85 -4.88 -20.46 -11.50
N ILE A 86 -3.70 -20.94 -11.86
CA ILE A 86 -3.10 -22.17 -11.35
C ILE A 86 -1.79 -21.80 -10.68
N PHE A 87 -1.58 -22.29 -9.47
CA PHE A 87 -0.30 -22.11 -8.74
C PHE A 87 0.24 -23.49 -8.41
N GLU A 88 1.43 -23.80 -8.90
CA GLU A 88 2.04 -25.13 -8.75
C GLU A 88 3.39 -25.01 -8.06
N GLU A 89 3.55 -25.75 -6.96
CA GLU A 89 4.83 -25.89 -6.29
C GLU A 89 5.68 -26.97 -6.97
N THR A 90 6.90 -26.61 -7.33
CA THR A 90 7.89 -27.52 -7.91
C THR A 90 9.14 -27.58 -7.05
N GLU A 91 10.00 -28.56 -7.27
CA GLU A 91 11.32 -28.63 -6.62
C GLU A 91 12.22 -27.41 -6.90
N HIS A 92 11.87 -26.60 -7.91
CA HIS A 92 12.62 -25.42 -8.34
C HIS A 92 12.04 -24.10 -7.77
N GLY A 93 10.83 -24.16 -7.21
CA GLY A 93 10.04 -23.02 -6.74
C GLY A 93 8.65 -22.99 -7.38
N TRP A 94 7.93 -21.89 -7.15
CA TRP A 94 6.57 -21.73 -7.63
C TRP A 94 6.50 -21.29 -9.08
N ILE A 95 5.55 -21.89 -9.82
CA ILE A 95 5.22 -21.56 -11.21
C ILE A 95 3.70 -21.41 -11.28
N TRP A 96 3.21 -20.36 -11.95
CA TRP A 96 1.78 -20.10 -12.04
C TRP A 96 1.33 -19.87 -13.48
N VAL A 97 0.01 -20.00 -13.67
CA VAL A 97 -0.62 -19.90 -14.98
C VAL A 97 -1.79 -18.94 -14.93
N HIS A 98 -1.92 -18.15 -15.98
CA HIS A 98 -3.10 -17.38 -16.32
C HIS A 98 -3.77 -18.05 -17.52
N ALA A 99 -4.95 -18.64 -17.31
CA ALA A 99 -5.68 -19.33 -18.36
C ALA A 99 -7.07 -18.74 -18.57
N TYR A 100 -7.48 -18.58 -19.82
CA TYR A 100 -8.83 -18.15 -20.20
C TYR A 100 -9.14 -18.58 -21.63
N GLN A 101 -10.39 -18.93 -21.86
CA GLN A 101 -10.90 -19.30 -23.18
C GLN A 101 -11.11 -18.04 -24.03
N PHE A 102 -10.71 -18.03 -25.28
CA PHE A 102 -10.90 -16.92 -26.19
C PHE A 102 -11.66 -17.27 -27.48
N ASP A 103 -11.86 -18.55 -27.78
CA ASP A 103 -12.77 -19.08 -28.79
C ASP A 103 -13.36 -20.43 -28.36
N ASP A 104 -14.13 -21.08 -29.24
CA ASP A 104 -14.87 -22.29 -28.91
C ASP A 104 -13.96 -23.49 -28.60
N ASP A 105 -12.70 -23.49 -29.10
CA ASP A 105 -11.80 -24.64 -29.04
C ASP A 105 -10.45 -24.34 -28.40
N THR A 106 -10.13 -23.06 -28.12
CA THR A 106 -8.79 -22.69 -27.67
C THR A 106 -8.82 -21.80 -26.45
N ALA A 107 -7.94 -22.09 -25.49
CA ALA A 107 -7.65 -21.27 -24.33
C ALA A 107 -6.21 -20.73 -24.38
N THR A 108 -6.03 -19.53 -23.87
CA THR A 108 -4.71 -18.98 -23.54
C THR A 108 -4.18 -19.71 -22.31
N PHE A 109 -2.87 -19.99 -22.29
CA PHE A 109 -2.16 -20.62 -21.18
C PHE A 109 -0.81 -19.91 -20.98
N ILE A 110 -0.82 -18.82 -20.20
CA ILE A 110 0.39 -18.03 -19.94
C ILE A 110 1.05 -18.60 -18.70
N VAL A 111 2.25 -19.14 -18.85
CA VAL A 111 3.06 -19.63 -17.72
C VAL A 111 4.00 -18.53 -17.27
N GLU A 112 4.06 -18.30 -15.97
CA GLU A 112 4.87 -17.25 -15.37
C GLU A 112 5.58 -17.79 -14.12
N CYS A 113 6.81 -17.32 -13.86
CA CYS A 113 7.59 -17.64 -12.66
C CYS A 113 8.65 -16.56 -12.38
N SER A 114 9.21 -16.60 -11.17
CA SER A 114 10.34 -15.75 -10.81
C SER A 114 11.59 -16.12 -11.62
N GLU A 115 12.50 -15.18 -11.83
CA GLU A 115 13.76 -15.46 -12.54
C GLU A 115 14.61 -16.54 -11.84
N PRO A 116 14.72 -16.57 -10.49
CA PRO A 116 15.41 -17.66 -9.81
C PRO A 116 14.79 -19.06 -10.09
N THR A 117 13.45 -19.17 -10.08
CA THR A 117 12.74 -20.41 -10.41
C THR A 117 12.98 -20.81 -11.87
N TRP A 118 12.89 -19.86 -12.79
CA TRP A 118 13.15 -20.05 -14.21
C TRP A 118 14.55 -20.63 -14.49
N ARG A 119 15.59 -20.08 -13.80
CA ARG A 119 16.97 -20.59 -13.92
C ARG A 119 17.14 -21.98 -13.30
N LYS A 120 16.60 -22.20 -12.09
CA LYS A 120 16.68 -23.51 -11.40
C LYS A 120 15.98 -24.61 -12.18
N ALA A 121 14.84 -24.32 -12.80
CA ALA A 121 14.10 -25.23 -13.67
C ALA A 121 14.81 -25.49 -15.02
N GLY A 122 15.87 -24.75 -15.34
CA GLY A 122 16.63 -24.89 -16.58
C GLY A 122 15.97 -24.29 -17.81
N PHE A 123 14.90 -23.55 -17.67
CA PHE A 123 14.18 -22.91 -18.79
C PHE A 123 15.05 -21.90 -19.57
N ASP A 124 16.12 -21.39 -18.97
CA ASP A 124 17.11 -20.52 -19.62
C ASP A 124 17.93 -21.21 -20.70
N ARG A 125 17.97 -22.56 -20.70
CA ARG A 125 18.76 -23.36 -21.63
C ARG A 125 17.91 -24.23 -22.56
N MET A 126 16.59 -24.29 -22.32
CA MET A 126 15.64 -25.07 -23.10
C MET A 126 15.25 -24.36 -24.38
N THR A 127 15.08 -25.15 -25.45
CA THR A 127 14.38 -24.71 -26.65
C THR A 127 12.89 -24.50 -26.36
N THR A 128 12.16 -23.88 -27.28
CA THR A 128 10.71 -23.72 -27.16
C THR A 128 9.98 -25.03 -26.99
N ASP A 129 10.36 -26.06 -27.78
CA ASP A 129 9.71 -27.37 -27.72
C ASP A 129 10.03 -28.11 -26.41
N GLU A 130 11.28 -28.07 -25.94
CA GLU A 130 11.65 -28.61 -24.63
C GLU A 130 10.91 -27.89 -23.47
N THR A 131 10.74 -26.56 -23.55
CA THR A 131 9.96 -25.79 -22.61
C THR A 131 8.48 -26.21 -22.57
N ILE A 132 7.87 -26.43 -23.75
CA ILE A 132 6.49 -26.93 -23.87
C ILE A 132 6.35 -28.28 -23.14
N VAL A 133 7.23 -29.23 -23.45
CA VAL A 133 7.21 -30.55 -22.80
C VAL A 133 7.38 -30.47 -21.30
N ALA A 134 8.28 -29.60 -20.82
CA ALA A 134 8.46 -29.37 -19.39
C ALA A 134 7.21 -28.76 -18.73
N CYS A 135 6.58 -27.78 -19.35
CA CYS A 135 5.33 -27.19 -18.87
C CYS A 135 4.18 -28.21 -18.87
N GLU A 136 4.04 -29.01 -19.92
CA GLU A 136 3.03 -30.10 -19.98
C GLU A 136 3.19 -31.07 -18.81
N LYS A 137 4.44 -31.45 -18.49
CA LYS A 137 4.73 -32.30 -17.34
C LYS A 137 4.33 -31.67 -16.02
N ILE A 138 4.68 -30.39 -15.79
CA ILE A 138 4.34 -29.65 -14.56
C ILE A 138 2.82 -29.56 -14.41
N PHE A 139 2.10 -29.23 -15.47
CA PHE A 139 0.67 -28.95 -15.42
C PHE A 139 -0.22 -30.11 -15.90
N THR A 140 0.30 -31.34 -15.98
CA THR A 140 -0.40 -32.53 -16.47
C THR A 140 -1.80 -32.69 -15.86
N LYS A 141 -1.94 -32.50 -14.55
CA LYS A 141 -3.21 -32.66 -13.83
C LYS A 141 -4.30 -31.64 -14.20
N TYR A 142 -3.94 -30.53 -14.85
CA TYR A 142 -4.86 -29.48 -15.28
C TYR A 142 -5.17 -29.52 -16.79
N LEU A 143 -4.34 -30.18 -17.57
CA LEU A 143 -4.44 -30.23 -19.03
C LEU A 143 -5.34 -31.33 -19.54
N ASN A 144 -5.72 -32.31 -18.71
CA ASN A 144 -6.60 -33.43 -19.08
C ASN A 144 -6.16 -34.13 -20.39
N GLY A 145 -4.86 -34.25 -20.61
CA GLY A 145 -4.29 -34.89 -21.82
C GLY A 145 -4.19 -33.97 -23.05
N ASN A 146 -4.61 -32.72 -22.95
CA ASN A 146 -4.43 -31.75 -24.04
C ASN A 146 -2.99 -31.23 -24.09
N ALA A 147 -2.47 -31.04 -25.29
CA ALA A 147 -1.14 -30.48 -25.52
C ALA A 147 -1.12 -28.94 -25.30
N LEU A 148 0.07 -28.43 -25.02
CA LEU A 148 0.38 -27.01 -25.07
C LEU A 148 0.89 -26.63 -26.47
N MET A 149 0.53 -25.46 -26.94
CA MET A 149 0.88 -24.95 -28.26
C MET A 149 1.58 -23.58 -28.15
N SER A 150 2.56 -23.34 -29.01
CA SER A 150 3.18 -22.02 -29.14
C SER A 150 3.07 -21.51 -30.57
N ASN A 151 2.77 -20.23 -30.74
CA ASN A 151 2.90 -19.51 -32.00
C ASN A 151 4.23 -18.75 -32.14
N ALA A 152 5.16 -18.97 -31.22
CA ALA A 152 6.42 -18.24 -31.10
C ALA A 152 7.53 -18.74 -32.07
N LYS A 153 7.20 -19.55 -33.10
CA LYS A 153 8.15 -20.06 -34.08
C LYS A 153 8.97 -18.97 -34.81
N HIS A 154 8.49 -17.73 -34.80
CA HIS A 154 9.17 -16.57 -35.39
C HIS A 154 10.19 -15.91 -34.44
N LEU A 155 10.19 -16.25 -33.15
CA LEU A 155 11.12 -15.70 -32.17
C LEU A 155 12.48 -16.43 -32.26
N ARG A 156 13.56 -15.69 -32.35
CA ARG A 156 14.92 -16.22 -32.25
C ARG A 156 15.33 -16.26 -30.77
N GLY A 157 15.73 -17.43 -30.27
CA GLY A 157 16.15 -17.64 -28.87
C GLY A 157 15.05 -18.20 -27.99
N SER A 158 15.13 -17.91 -26.69
CA SER A 158 14.12 -18.33 -25.71
C SER A 158 12.77 -17.70 -25.97
N ALA A 159 11.70 -18.50 -25.87
CA ALA A 159 10.33 -18.00 -25.93
C ALA A 159 9.89 -17.28 -24.64
N TRP A 160 10.69 -17.35 -23.58
CA TRP A 160 10.46 -16.64 -22.32
C TRP A 160 10.84 -15.16 -22.42
N LEU A 161 9.96 -14.33 -21.94
CA LEU A 161 10.07 -12.87 -22.00
C LEU A 161 9.94 -12.27 -20.59
N ASN A 162 10.48 -11.06 -20.43
CA ASN A 162 10.10 -10.17 -19.34
C ASN A 162 9.07 -9.17 -19.86
N PHE A 163 8.15 -8.76 -19.01
CA PHE A 163 7.23 -7.69 -19.39
C PHE A 163 7.93 -6.33 -19.25
N ASN A 164 7.84 -5.50 -20.30
CA ASN A 164 8.35 -4.14 -20.29
C ASN A 164 7.19 -3.16 -20.03
N ARG A 165 7.18 -2.53 -18.86
CA ARG A 165 6.31 -1.39 -18.61
C ARG A 165 6.93 -0.18 -19.27
N VAL A 166 6.25 0.39 -20.25
CA VAL A 166 6.61 1.60 -20.98
C VAL A 166 5.66 2.72 -20.60
N LEU A 167 6.20 3.91 -20.38
CA LEU A 167 5.45 5.16 -20.27
C LEU A 167 6.28 6.29 -20.84
N CYS A 168 5.82 6.91 -21.93
CA CYS A 168 6.44 8.11 -22.46
C CYS A 168 5.93 9.34 -21.70
N GLU A 169 6.83 10.29 -21.43
CA GLU A 169 6.44 11.57 -20.83
C GLU A 169 5.67 12.44 -21.79
N ARG A 170 6.06 12.41 -23.07
CA ARG A 170 5.36 13.04 -24.19
C ARG A 170 5.00 12.00 -25.24
N TRP A 171 3.88 12.25 -25.94
CA TRP A 171 3.35 11.32 -26.93
C TRP A 171 3.32 11.91 -28.34
N SER A 172 3.64 13.18 -28.52
CA SER A 172 3.61 13.84 -29.82
C SER A 172 4.78 14.81 -30.06
N THR A 173 5.20 14.94 -31.30
CA THR A 173 6.19 15.92 -31.76
C THR A 173 5.98 16.23 -33.26
N GLY A 174 5.91 17.53 -33.64
CA GLY A 174 5.67 17.91 -35.01
C GLY A 174 4.36 17.32 -35.56
N ASN A 175 4.47 16.48 -36.60
CA ASN A 175 3.37 15.70 -37.16
C ASN A 175 3.36 14.22 -36.74
N ILE A 176 4.17 13.83 -35.74
CA ILE A 176 4.29 12.47 -35.26
C ILE A 176 3.55 12.34 -33.92
N VAL A 177 2.76 11.26 -33.72
CA VAL A 177 2.09 10.91 -32.48
C VAL A 177 2.24 9.42 -32.19
N LEU A 178 2.53 9.06 -30.91
CA LEU A 178 2.59 7.67 -30.45
C LEU A 178 1.19 7.17 -30.03
N LEU A 179 0.93 5.88 -30.26
CA LEU A 179 -0.34 5.25 -29.95
C LEU A 179 -0.13 3.81 -29.43
N GLY A 180 -0.96 3.38 -28.47
CA GLY A 180 -0.93 2.03 -27.93
C GLY A 180 0.38 1.71 -27.22
N ASP A 181 0.90 0.51 -27.40
CA ASP A 181 2.12 0.03 -26.72
C ASP A 181 3.39 0.81 -27.11
N ALA A 182 3.37 1.56 -28.19
CA ALA A 182 4.45 2.47 -28.53
C ALA A 182 4.55 3.66 -27.55
N ALA A 183 3.41 4.15 -27.05
CA ALA A 183 3.33 5.23 -26.08
C ALA A 183 3.39 4.72 -24.62
N ALA A 184 2.63 3.66 -24.34
CA ALA A 184 2.53 3.11 -22.99
C ALA A 184 1.98 1.68 -22.99
N THR A 185 2.51 0.81 -22.13
CA THR A 185 2.07 -0.59 -21.94
C THR A 185 1.39 -0.79 -20.62
N ALA A 186 0.52 -1.80 -20.52
CA ALA A 186 -0.06 -2.27 -19.26
C ALA A 186 0.07 -3.79 -19.18
N HIS A 187 0.50 -4.30 -17.99
CA HIS A 187 0.74 -5.73 -17.78
C HIS A 187 -0.51 -6.57 -18.08
N PHE A 188 -0.33 -7.73 -18.68
CA PHE A 188 -1.42 -8.61 -19.12
C PHE A 188 -2.30 -9.13 -17.99
N SER A 189 -1.81 -9.15 -16.74
CA SER A 189 -2.55 -9.60 -15.55
C SER A 189 -3.84 -8.81 -15.24
N VAL A 190 -4.03 -7.64 -15.88
CA VAL A 190 -5.28 -6.86 -15.79
C VAL A 190 -6.12 -6.90 -17.07
N GLY A 191 -5.65 -7.59 -18.12
CA GLY A 191 -6.42 -7.87 -19.34
C GLY A 191 -6.88 -6.66 -20.15
N SER A 192 -6.16 -5.55 -20.16
CA SER A 192 -6.67 -4.28 -20.70
C SER A 192 -5.82 -3.64 -21.80
N GLY A 193 -4.70 -4.24 -22.24
CA GLY A 193 -3.78 -3.63 -23.21
C GLY A 193 -4.44 -3.30 -24.55
N SER A 194 -5.09 -4.28 -25.20
CA SER A 194 -5.76 -4.07 -26.49
C SER A 194 -6.92 -3.06 -26.40
N LYS A 195 -7.70 -3.11 -25.31
CA LYS A 195 -8.77 -2.13 -25.07
C LYS A 195 -8.20 -0.71 -24.97
N LEU A 196 -7.11 -0.54 -24.24
CA LEU A 196 -6.45 0.75 -24.04
C LEU A 196 -5.95 1.33 -25.37
N ALA A 197 -5.37 0.49 -26.23
CA ALA A 197 -4.90 0.91 -27.57
C ALA A 197 -6.07 1.34 -28.46
N MET A 198 -7.17 0.58 -28.48
CA MET A 198 -8.37 0.94 -29.26
C MET A 198 -9.03 2.24 -28.77
N GLU A 199 -9.16 2.43 -27.46
CA GLU A 199 -9.67 3.68 -26.88
C GLU A 199 -8.77 4.87 -27.21
N SER A 200 -7.45 4.68 -27.20
CA SER A 200 -6.49 5.71 -27.59
C SER A 200 -6.61 6.07 -29.07
N ALA A 201 -6.81 5.09 -29.94
CA ALA A 201 -7.04 5.34 -31.35
C ALA A 201 -8.34 6.13 -31.62
N ALA A 202 -9.42 5.75 -30.95
CA ALA A 202 -10.70 6.44 -31.03
C ALA A 202 -10.62 7.89 -30.52
N ALA A 203 -9.95 8.11 -29.40
CA ALA A 203 -9.74 9.45 -28.83
C ALA A 203 -8.91 10.34 -29.75
N LEU A 204 -7.79 9.84 -30.31
CA LEU A 204 -6.96 10.56 -31.25
C LEU A 204 -7.79 10.99 -32.51
N ALA A 205 -8.52 10.04 -33.09
CA ALA A 205 -9.36 10.32 -34.26
C ALA A 205 -10.45 11.38 -33.97
N SER A 206 -11.08 11.28 -32.78
CA SER A 206 -12.08 12.25 -32.32
C SER A 206 -11.51 13.67 -32.21
N TYR A 207 -10.33 13.80 -31.56
CA TYR A 207 -9.69 15.10 -31.41
C TYR A 207 -9.17 15.69 -32.73
N LEU A 208 -8.64 14.86 -33.64
CA LEU A 208 -8.24 15.30 -34.95
C LEU A 208 -9.44 15.85 -35.78
N HIS A 209 -10.65 15.33 -35.52
CA HIS A 209 -11.87 15.81 -36.16
C HIS A 209 -12.44 17.08 -35.52
N SER A 210 -12.37 17.19 -34.19
CA SER A 210 -13.07 18.24 -33.43
C SER A 210 -12.22 19.49 -33.14
N GLU A 211 -10.90 19.36 -33.10
CA GLU A 211 -10.02 20.46 -32.73
C GLU A 211 -9.57 21.28 -33.98
N PRO A 212 -9.40 22.60 -33.85
CA PRO A 212 -9.08 23.48 -34.98
C PRO A 212 -7.67 23.30 -35.53
N SER A 213 -6.79 22.58 -34.84
CA SER A 213 -5.43 22.29 -35.31
C SER A 213 -4.91 20.99 -34.73
N MET A 214 -4.03 20.32 -35.48
CA MET A 214 -3.35 19.08 -35.04
C MET A 214 -2.62 19.27 -33.73
N LYS A 215 -1.97 20.40 -33.50
CA LYS A 215 -1.29 20.71 -32.23
C LYS A 215 -2.24 20.66 -31.01
N ARG A 216 -3.46 21.21 -31.16
CA ARG A 216 -4.47 21.16 -30.10
C ARG A 216 -5.04 19.75 -29.94
N ALA A 217 -5.28 19.05 -31.05
CA ALA A 217 -5.73 17.67 -31.04
C ALA A 217 -4.74 16.77 -30.26
N PHE A 218 -3.45 16.89 -30.53
CA PHE A 218 -2.41 16.14 -29.81
C PHE A 218 -2.35 16.49 -28.33
N ALA A 219 -2.43 17.76 -27.96
CA ALA A 219 -2.43 18.17 -26.57
C ALA A 219 -3.62 17.57 -25.80
N ARG A 220 -4.84 17.65 -26.38
CA ARG A 220 -6.04 17.06 -25.77
C ARG A 220 -5.96 15.53 -25.65
N TYR A 221 -5.47 14.88 -26.70
CA TYR A 221 -5.24 13.43 -26.72
C TYR A 221 -4.27 13.01 -25.61
N GLU A 222 -3.15 13.69 -25.51
CA GLU A 222 -2.10 13.38 -24.52
C GLU A 222 -2.62 13.60 -23.10
N ASP A 223 -3.26 14.73 -22.81
CA ASP A 223 -3.80 15.07 -21.49
C ASP A 223 -4.83 14.04 -21.00
N GLU A 224 -5.78 13.67 -21.84
CA GLU A 224 -6.83 12.71 -21.47
C GLU A 224 -6.27 11.30 -21.37
N ARG A 225 -5.59 10.82 -22.41
CA ARG A 225 -5.21 9.41 -22.48
C ARG A 225 -4.09 9.05 -21.53
N ARG A 226 -3.16 9.97 -21.28
CA ARG A 226 -2.09 9.76 -20.31
C ARG A 226 -2.63 9.55 -18.91
N LEU A 227 -3.65 10.29 -18.51
CA LEU A 227 -4.28 10.11 -17.20
C LEU A 227 -4.94 8.72 -17.07
N GLU A 228 -5.69 8.29 -18.08
CA GLU A 228 -6.34 6.97 -18.10
C GLU A 228 -5.31 5.82 -18.10
N VAL A 229 -4.23 5.98 -18.86
CA VAL A 229 -3.11 5.05 -18.88
C VAL A 229 -2.44 4.95 -17.51
N LEU A 230 -2.15 6.06 -16.84
CA LEU A 230 -1.55 6.07 -15.51
C LEU A 230 -2.43 5.36 -14.49
N ARG A 231 -3.74 5.57 -14.53
CA ARG A 231 -4.69 4.85 -13.66
C ARG A 231 -4.64 3.34 -13.88
N LEU A 232 -4.60 2.93 -15.15
CA LEU A 232 -4.52 1.51 -15.50
C LEU A 232 -3.15 0.91 -15.13
N GLN A 233 -2.06 1.62 -15.43
CA GLN A 233 -0.71 1.17 -15.08
C GLN A 233 -0.53 1.02 -13.57
N ASN A 234 -1.12 1.91 -12.75
CA ASN A 234 -1.08 1.77 -11.30
C ASN A 234 -1.78 0.48 -10.84
N SER A 235 -2.94 0.17 -11.41
CA SER A 235 -3.65 -1.09 -11.11
C SER A 235 -2.90 -2.32 -11.62
N ALA A 236 -2.30 -2.22 -12.80
CA ALA A 236 -1.48 -3.27 -13.37
C ALA A 236 -0.22 -3.51 -12.53
N ARG A 237 0.43 -2.45 -12.05
CA ARG A 237 1.59 -2.55 -11.14
C ARG A 237 1.23 -3.30 -9.87
N ASN A 238 0.16 -2.92 -9.18
CA ASN A 238 -0.29 -3.61 -7.97
C ASN A 238 -0.53 -5.11 -8.23
N SER A 239 -1.16 -5.43 -9.37
CA SER A 239 -1.41 -6.82 -9.77
C SER A 239 -0.12 -7.57 -10.08
N THR A 240 0.83 -6.95 -10.78
CA THR A 240 2.12 -7.55 -11.14
C THR A 240 2.96 -7.79 -9.90
N GLU A 241 3.09 -6.80 -9.02
CA GLU A 241 3.81 -6.92 -7.76
C GLU A 241 3.24 -8.04 -6.87
N TRP A 242 1.93 -8.23 -6.88
CA TRP A 242 1.29 -9.34 -6.17
C TRP A 242 1.72 -10.71 -6.73
N PHE A 243 1.79 -10.88 -8.05
CA PHE A 243 2.27 -12.12 -8.67
C PHE A 243 3.78 -12.31 -8.48
N GLU A 244 4.59 -11.28 -8.64
CA GLU A 244 6.04 -11.34 -8.41
C GLU A 244 6.40 -11.81 -7.00
N GLU A 245 5.52 -11.52 -6.03
CA GLU A 245 5.67 -11.86 -4.62
C GLU A 245 4.63 -12.90 -4.15
N VAL A 246 4.12 -13.74 -5.05
CA VAL A 246 3.03 -14.68 -4.75
C VAL A 246 3.38 -15.64 -3.61
N GLU A 247 4.65 -16.04 -3.48
CA GLU A 247 5.13 -16.89 -2.39
C GLU A 247 4.80 -16.32 -1.00
N ARG A 248 4.71 -14.99 -0.88
CA ARG A 248 4.28 -14.29 0.34
C ARG A 248 2.87 -14.66 0.80
N TYR A 249 1.99 -15.06 -0.12
CA TYR A 249 0.57 -15.28 0.14
C TYR A 249 0.16 -16.75 0.20
N LEU A 250 1.03 -17.68 -0.18
CA LEU A 250 0.69 -19.10 -0.32
C LEU A 250 0.39 -19.79 1.03
N HIS A 251 0.82 -19.21 2.14
CA HIS A 251 0.48 -19.66 3.49
C HIS A 251 -0.93 -19.24 3.94
N LEU A 252 -1.58 -18.34 3.21
CA LEU A 252 -2.92 -17.87 3.54
C LEU A 252 -3.95 -18.99 3.37
N ASP A 253 -4.99 -18.97 4.21
CA ASP A 253 -6.16 -19.82 4.02
C ASP A 253 -6.76 -19.61 2.63
N PRO A 254 -7.28 -20.65 1.97
CA PRO A 254 -7.82 -20.55 0.61
C PRO A 254 -8.84 -19.43 0.39
N VAL A 255 -9.69 -19.15 1.37
CA VAL A 255 -10.68 -18.05 1.29
C VAL A 255 -9.95 -16.69 1.24
N GLN A 256 -8.96 -16.51 2.11
CA GLN A 256 -8.19 -15.27 2.17
C GLN A 256 -7.27 -15.10 0.96
N PHE A 257 -6.64 -16.18 0.51
CA PHE A 257 -5.84 -16.18 -0.72
C PHE A 257 -6.68 -15.76 -1.92
N ASN A 258 -7.87 -16.37 -2.11
CA ASN A 258 -8.78 -16.01 -3.20
C ASN A 258 -9.22 -14.55 -3.11
N TYR A 259 -9.54 -14.06 -1.91
CA TYR A 259 -9.87 -12.65 -1.72
C TYR A 259 -8.70 -11.73 -2.08
N SER A 260 -7.49 -12.04 -1.64
CA SER A 260 -6.27 -11.29 -1.97
C SER A 260 -6.03 -11.27 -3.48
N LEU A 261 -6.15 -12.42 -4.15
CA LEU A 261 -6.03 -12.56 -5.60
C LEU A 261 -7.07 -11.70 -6.35
N LEU A 262 -8.33 -11.72 -5.93
CA LEU A 262 -9.41 -10.95 -6.56
C LEU A 262 -9.21 -9.44 -6.42
N THR A 263 -8.69 -8.98 -5.27
CA THR A 263 -8.53 -7.55 -4.96
C THR A 263 -7.12 -7.01 -5.24
N ARG A 264 -6.17 -7.83 -5.70
CA ARG A 264 -4.74 -7.51 -5.89
C ARG A 264 -4.48 -6.23 -6.67
N SER A 265 -5.28 -5.95 -7.69
CA SER A 265 -5.13 -4.76 -8.53
C SER A 265 -5.70 -3.48 -7.92
N GLN A 266 -6.41 -3.58 -6.79
CA GLN A 266 -7.18 -2.51 -6.13
C GLN A 266 -8.26 -1.85 -7.04
N ARG A 267 -8.60 -2.48 -8.18
CA ARG A 267 -9.75 -2.08 -9.01
C ARG A 267 -11.05 -2.72 -8.54
N ILE A 268 -10.94 -3.89 -7.92
CA ILE A 268 -12.03 -4.59 -7.28
C ILE A 268 -11.85 -4.39 -5.79
N SER A 269 -12.83 -3.80 -5.16
CA SER A 269 -12.88 -3.54 -3.74
C SER A 269 -13.82 -4.52 -3.04
N HIS A 270 -13.90 -4.43 -1.72
CA HIS A 270 -14.80 -5.24 -0.89
C HIS A 270 -16.27 -5.07 -1.32
N GLU A 271 -16.70 -3.81 -1.50
CA GLU A 271 -18.07 -3.51 -1.91
C GLU A 271 -18.35 -3.83 -3.38
N ASN A 272 -17.34 -3.76 -4.26
CA ASN A 272 -17.50 -4.28 -5.62
C ASN A 272 -17.72 -5.80 -5.65
N LEU A 273 -17.07 -6.55 -4.76
CA LEU A 273 -17.31 -7.99 -4.62
C LEU A 273 -18.73 -8.25 -4.09
N ARG A 274 -19.21 -7.46 -3.13
CA ARG A 274 -20.58 -7.54 -2.64
C ARG A 274 -21.62 -7.37 -3.76
N GLN A 275 -21.38 -6.47 -4.70
CA GLN A 275 -22.26 -6.27 -5.85
C GLN A 275 -22.18 -7.39 -6.88
N ARG A 276 -21.01 -8.02 -7.04
CA ARG A 276 -20.77 -9.06 -8.05
C ARG A 276 -21.17 -10.44 -7.59
N ASP A 277 -20.82 -10.79 -6.35
CA ASP A 277 -21.12 -12.06 -5.73
C ASP A 277 -21.36 -11.90 -4.22
N PRO A 278 -22.57 -11.47 -3.82
CA PRO A 278 -22.90 -11.21 -2.43
C PRO A 278 -22.85 -12.47 -1.56
N GLN A 279 -23.14 -13.66 -2.14
CA GLN A 279 -23.13 -14.92 -1.39
C GLN A 279 -21.69 -15.35 -1.04
N TRP A 280 -20.80 -15.30 -2.01
CA TRP A 280 -19.40 -15.61 -1.79
C TRP A 280 -18.78 -14.66 -0.76
N LEU A 281 -19.02 -13.34 -0.90
CA LEU A 281 -18.47 -12.36 0.03
C LEU A 281 -19.00 -12.56 1.45
N ALA A 282 -20.31 -12.81 1.61
CA ALA A 282 -20.89 -13.10 2.92
C ALA A 282 -20.26 -14.36 3.56
N GLY A 283 -19.98 -15.40 2.75
CA GLY A 283 -19.21 -16.58 3.20
C GLY A 283 -17.81 -16.24 3.67
N ALA A 284 -17.10 -15.39 2.91
CA ALA A 284 -15.75 -14.93 3.26
C ALA A 284 -15.73 -14.07 4.54
N GLU A 285 -16.71 -13.17 4.74
CA GLU A 285 -16.86 -12.39 5.98
C GLU A 285 -17.12 -13.29 7.19
N LYS A 286 -17.98 -14.29 7.07
CA LYS A 286 -18.22 -15.28 8.13
C LYS A 286 -16.96 -16.08 8.46
N TRP A 287 -16.23 -16.52 7.43
CA TRP A 287 -14.94 -17.18 7.60
C TRP A 287 -13.97 -16.29 8.39
N PHE A 288 -13.84 -14.99 8.03
CA PHE A 288 -12.94 -14.06 8.68
C PHE A 288 -13.27 -13.86 10.16
N GLU A 289 -14.57 -13.71 10.50
CA GLU A 289 -15.02 -13.62 11.89
C GLU A 289 -14.75 -14.91 12.67
N THR A 290 -15.09 -16.07 12.08
CA THR A 290 -14.86 -17.39 12.70
C THR A 290 -13.37 -17.59 12.98
N LYS A 291 -12.50 -17.26 12.03
CA LYS A 291 -11.05 -17.37 12.19
C LYS A 291 -10.50 -16.45 13.28
N ALA A 292 -11.03 -15.23 13.38
CA ALA A 292 -10.58 -14.23 14.36
C ALA A 292 -11.08 -14.51 15.78
N THR A 293 -12.31 -15.04 15.93
CA THR A 293 -12.97 -15.18 17.23
C THR A 293 -13.08 -16.62 17.73
N GLY A 294 -12.86 -17.61 16.88
CA GLY A 294 -13.10 -19.02 17.15
C GLY A 294 -14.61 -19.39 17.28
N ARG A 295 -15.51 -18.48 16.96
CA ARG A 295 -16.96 -18.66 17.09
C ARG A 295 -17.59 -18.73 15.71
N ASN A 296 -18.48 -19.70 15.46
CA ASN A 296 -19.27 -19.73 14.23
C ASN A 296 -20.25 -18.55 14.22
N SER A 297 -20.14 -17.72 13.18
CA SER A 297 -21.04 -16.59 12.98
C SER A 297 -22.22 -17.00 12.09
N GLU A 298 -23.45 -16.69 12.52
CA GLU A 298 -24.66 -16.92 11.72
C GLU A 298 -24.85 -15.82 10.67
N ALA A 299 -24.43 -14.59 10.98
CA ALA A 299 -24.53 -13.42 10.10
C ALA A 299 -23.16 -12.96 9.62
N ALA A 300 -23.07 -12.43 8.39
CA ALA A 300 -21.88 -11.80 7.88
C ALA A 300 -21.61 -10.47 8.61
N ARG A 301 -20.36 -10.25 9.04
CA ARG A 301 -19.91 -9.03 9.70
C ARG A 301 -18.82 -8.38 8.86
N PRO A 302 -18.90 -7.06 8.56
CA PRO A 302 -17.83 -6.39 7.86
C PRO A 302 -16.49 -6.54 8.61
N PRO A 303 -15.38 -6.87 7.95
CA PRO A 303 -14.10 -7.18 8.59
C PRO A 303 -13.63 -6.12 9.60
N MET A 304 -13.91 -4.84 9.35
CA MET A 304 -13.56 -3.76 10.24
C MET A 304 -14.23 -3.84 11.61
N PHE A 305 -15.37 -4.49 11.73
CA PHE A 305 -16.14 -4.65 12.99
C PHE A 305 -15.87 -6.00 13.69
N VAL A 306 -15.00 -6.83 13.13
CA VAL A 306 -14.61 -8.09 13.77
C VAL A 306 -13.63 -7.79 14.92
N PRO A 307 -13.88 -8.29 16.15
CA PRO A 307 -12.98 -8.09 17.27
C PRO A 307 -11.56 -8.61 17.01
N LEU A 308 -10.59 -8.03 17.72
CA LEU A 308 -9.21 -8.50 17.73
C LEU A 308 -8.70 -8.55 19.18
N ARG A 309 -8.10 -9.68 19.56
CA ARG A 309 -7.41 -9.81 20.84
C ARG A 309 -5.90 -9.81 20.61
N VAL A 310 -5.19 -8.94 21.33
CA VAL A 310 -3.73 -8.94 21.40
C VAL A 310 -3.35 -9.03 22.88
N ARG A 311 -2.65 -10.07 23.25
CA ARG A 311 -2.42 -10.43 24.66
C ARG A 311 -3.74 -10.45 25.46
N GLY A 312 -3.81 -9.74 26.57
CA GLY A 312 -5.00 -9.61 27.42
C GLY A 312 -6.00 -8.54 26.95
N VAL A 313 -5.68 -7.75 25.94
CA VAL A 313 -6.52 -6.65 25.46
C VAL A 313 -7.37 -7.08 24.28
N GLU A 314 -8.69 -6.92 24.41
CA GLU A 314 -9.65 -7.14 23.33
C GLU A 314 -10.15 -5.80 22.80
N LEU A 315 -9.98 -5.61 21.49
CA LEU A 315 -10.53 -4.49 20.74
C LEU A 315 -11.86 -4.92 20.13
N LYS A 316 -12.90 -4.11 20.31
CA LYS A 316 -14.25 -4.39 19.79
C LYS A 316 -14.36 -4.33 18.26
N ASN A 317 -13.43 -3.65 17.61
CA ASN A 317 -13.29 -3.56 16.16
C ASN A 317 -11.85 -3.22 15.78
N ARG A 318 -11.56 -3.21 14.48
CA ARG A 318 -10.21 -3.06 13.93
C ARG A 318 -9.87 -1.65 13.46
N VAL A 319 -10.71 -0.68 13.80
CA VAL A 319 -10.50 0.74 13.46
C VAL A 319 -9.78 1.45 14.60
N VAL A 320 -8.67 2.09 14.26
CA VAL A 320 -7.78 2.75 15.21
C VAL A 320 -7.69 4.24 14.90
N VAL A 321 -7.78 5.08 15.93
CA VAL A 321 -7.45 6.51 15.81
C VAL A 321 -5.95 6.67 15.86
N SER A 322 -5.36 7.19 14.77
CA SER A 322 -3.92 7.39 14.63
C SER A 322 -3.37 8.40 15.64
N PRO A 323 -2.13 8.24 16.12
CA PRO A 323 -1.43 9.31 16.84
C PRO A 323 -1.37 10.59 16.00
N MET A 324 -1.88 11.69 16.51
CA MET A 324 -1.97 12.97 15.79
C MET A 324 -1.64 14.12 16.73
N ALA A 325 -0.50 14.79 16.49
CA ALA A 325 -0.07 15.94 17.31
C ALA A 325 -1.13 17.03 17.33
N GLN A 326 -1.50 17.49 18.53
CA GLN A 326 -2.50 18.52 18.74
C GLN A 326 -1.88 19.89 19.05
N TYR A 327 -0.65 19.93 19.52
CA TYR A 327 0.09 21.15 19.87
C TYR A 327 -0.68 22.09 20.82
N ARG A 328 -1.47 21.54 21.74
CA ARG A 328 -2.35 22.28 22.69
C ARG A 328 -1.99 22.05 24.14
N ALA A 329 -0.88 21.37 24.40
CA ALA A 329 -0.39 21.21 25.78
C ALA A 329 0.23 22.49 26.31
N VAL A 330 0.19 22.64 27.62
CA VAL A 330 0.86 23.71 28.37
C VAL A 330 1.95 23.08 29.22
N ASP A 331 3.21 23.43 28.96
CA ASP A 331 4.37 22.84 29.61
C ASP A 331 4.33 21.28 29.66
N GLY A 332 3.95 20.70 28.53
CA GLY A 332 3.79 19.27 28.39
C GLY A 332 2.53 18.68 29.04
N THR A 333 1.73 19.48 29.74
CA THR A 333 0.53 19.00 30.41
C THR A 333 -0.67 18.99 29.49
N PRO A 334 -1.35 17.84 29.31
CA PRO A 334 -2.62 17.76 28.58
C PRO A 334 -3.67 18.70 29.17
N THR A 335 -4.44 19.35 28.28
CA THR A 335 -5.52 20.26 28.65
C THR A 335 -6.90 19.66 28.37
N ASP A 336 -7.97 20.40 28.63
CA ASP A 336 -9.34 19.99 28.28
C ASP A 336 -9.52 19.77 26.76
N TRP A 337 -8.68 20.41 25.93
CA TRP A 337 -8.65 20.09 24.50
C TRP A 337 -8.39 18.61 24.24
N HIS A 338 -7.42 18.04 24.95
CA HIS A 338 -7.04 16.63 24.80
C HIS A 338 -8.13 15.71 25.32
N LEU A 339 -8.77 16.06 26.45
CA LEU A 339 -9.91 15.30 26.95
C LEU A 339 -11.03 15.23 25.91
N VAL A 340 -11.43 16.37 25.35
CA VAL A 340 -12.47 16.42 24.31
C VAL A 340 -12.03 15.65 23.07
N HIS A 341 -10.79 15.87 22.61
CA HIS A 341 -10.25 15.24 21.41
C HIS A 341 -10.30 13.71 21.47
N TYR A 342 -9.83 13.11 22.56
CA TYR A 342 -9.80 11.64 22.70
C TYR A 342 -11.18 11.08 23.03
N ALA A 343 -11.94 11.76 23.91
CA ALA A 343 -13.27 11.33 24.31
C ALA A 343 -14.25 11.27 23.12
N GLU A 344 -14.23 12.25 22.22
CA GLU A 344 -15.11 12.25 21.05
C GLU A 344 -14.84 11.06 20.12
N ARG A 345 -13.60 10.74 19.88
CA ARG A 345 -13.20 9.61 19.00
C ARG A 345 -13.46 8.26 19.63
N ALA A 346 -13.29 8.15 20.94
CA ALA A 346 -13.67 6.97 21.72
C ALA A 346 -15.20 6.75 21.68
N LYS A 347 -16.00 7.79 21.95
CA LYS A 347 -17.47 7.78 21.78
C LYS A 347 -17.88 7.54 20.32
N GLY A 348 -17.05 7.97 19.37
CA GLY A 348 -17.26 7.80 17.94
C GLY A 348 -17.10 6.37 17.43
N GLY A 349 -16.81 5.42 18.32
CA GLY A 349 -16.89 3.99 18.04
C GLY A 349 -15.57 3.32 17.63
N ALA A 350 -14.42 4.03 17.59
CA ALA A 350 -13.13 3.40 17.32
C ALA A 350 -12.80 2.31 18.35
N GLY A 351 -12.14 1.23 17.93
CA GLY A 351 -11.72 0.14 18.81
C GLY A 351 -10.56 0.52 19.72
N LEU A 352 -9.63 1.33 19.19
CA LEU A 352 -8.45 1.82 19.89
C LEU A 352 -8.21 3.30 19.55
N VAL A 353 -7.87 4.10 20.55
CA VAL A 353 -7.54 5.52 20.39
C VAL A 353 -6.11 5.73 20.87
N PHE A 354 -5.20 6.12 19.96
CA PHE A 354 -3.86 6.54 20.33
C PHE A 354 -3.82 7.99 20.78
N THR A 355 -3.01 8.26 21.82
CA THR A 355 -2.60 9.64 22.10
C THR A 355 -1.68 10.15 21.00
N GLU A 356 -1.53 11.46 20.87
CA GLU A 356 -0.40 12.04 20.15
C GLU A 356 0.93 11.56 20.72
N MET A 357 2.04 11.71 19.97
CA MET A 357 3.36 11.42 20.51
C MET A 357 3.58 12.19 21.81
N THR A 358 3.57 11.46 22.92
CA THR A 358 3.76 11.97 24.27
C THR A 358 5.24 11.89 24.62
N CYS A 359 5.85 13.03 24.90
CA CYS A 359 7.28 13.14 25.05
C CYS A 359 7.75 12.64 26.42
N VAL A 360 8.84 11.88 26.44
CA VAL A 360 9.38 11.25 27.66
C VAL A 360 10.20 12.21 28.52
N SER A 361 10.54 13.39 27.97
CA SER A 361 11.30 14.45 28.66
C SER A 361 10.96 15.83 28.09
N PRO A 362 11.25 16.95 28.81
CA PRO A 362 11.01 18.30 28.31
C PRO A 362 11.72 18.60 26.97
N GLU A 363 12.98 18.18 26.85
CA GLU A 363 13.79 18.37 25.63
C GLU A 363 13.37 17.40 24.50
N GLY A 364 12.63 16.36 24.82
CA GLY A 364 12.08 15.40 23.85
C GLY A 364 10.87 15.94 23.07
N ARG A 365 10.35 17.13 23.37
CA ARG A 365 9.22 17.72 22.66
C ARG A 365 9.59 18.18 21.26
N ILE A 366 8.64 18.05 20.34
CA ILE A 366 8.79 18.60 18.97
C ILE A 366 8.65 20.11 19.06
N THR A 367 7.56 20.57 19.69
CA THR A 367 7.18 21.97 19.84
C THR A 367 6.84 22.26 21.30
N PRO A 368 6.75 23.54 21.72
CA PRO A 368 6.29 23.89 23.07
C PRO A 368 4.89 23.35 23.41
N GLY A 369 4.04 23.13 22.39
CA GLY A 369 2.66 22.64 22.54
C GLY A 369 2.51 21.12 22.61
N CYS A 370 3.59 20.33 22.57
CA CYS A 370 3.51 18.88 22.67
C CYS A 370 3.24 18.40 24.09
N THR A 371 2.47 17.29 24.19
CA THR A 371 2.25 16.61 25.49
C THR A 371 3.51 15.88 25.95
N GLY A 372 3.60 15.68 27.24
CA GLY A 372 4.67 14.92 27.90
C GLY A 372 4.13 13.99 28.99
N LEU A 373 5.00 13.10 29.45
CA LEU A 373 4.76 12.25 30.62
C LEU A 373 6.07 12.02 31.38
N TYR A 374 6.47 13.06 32.12
CA TYR A 374 7.73 13.08 32.89
C TYR A 374 7.62 13.74 34.25
N ASN A 375 6.39 14.12 34.69
CA ASN A 375 6.11 14.65 36.02
C ASN A 375 4.68 14.32 36.47
N ASN A 376 4.42 14.51 37.78
CA ASN A 376 3.14 14.16 38.41
C ASN A 376 1.93 14.99 37.94
N ALA A 377 2.13 16.23 37.47
CA ALA A 377 1.04 17.04 36.96
C ALA A 377 0.51 16.44 35.64
N GLN A 378 1.42 15.99 34.80
CA GLN A 378 1.09 15.33 33.54
C GLN A 378 0.45 13.96 33.78
N GLU A 379 0.98 13.17 34.75
CA GLU A 379 0.37 11.89 35.16
C GLU A 379 -1.10 12.10 35.57
N LYS A 380 -1.38 13.08 36.43
CA LYS A 380 -2.75 13.39 36.89
C LYS A 380 -3.66 13.82 35.73
N ALA A 381 -3.14 14.63 34.78
CA ALA A 381 -3.92 15.09 33.64
C ALA A 381 -4.27 13.94 32.68
N TRP A 382 -3.33 13.01 32.41
CA TRP A 382 -3.58 11.82 31.62
C TRP A 382 -4.52 10.83 32.29
N THR A 383 -4.42 10.67 33.64
CA THR A 383 -5.34 9.80 34.41
C THR A 383 -6.79 10.21 34.18
N ARG A 384 -7.11 11.50 34.25
CA ARG A 384 -8.46 12.01 34.00
C ARG A 384 -8.99 11.64 32.60
N ILE A 385 -8.13 11.63 31.58
CA ILE A 385 -8.50 11.31 30.21
C ILE A 385 -8.77 9.79 30.08
N VAL A 386 -7.89 8.95 30.63
CA VAL A 386 -8.03 7.50 30.58
C VAL A 386 -9.25 7.02 31.36
N GLU A 387 -9.47 7.56 32.56
CA GLU A 387 -10.67 7.27 33.38
C GLU A 387 -11.95 7.61 32.64
N PHE A 388 -11.99 8.76 31.95
CA PHE A 388 -13.18 9.14 31.15
C PHE A 388 -13.42 8.14 30.00
N VAL A 389 -12.40 7.78 29.27
CA VAL A 389 -12.53 6.83 28.15
C VAL A 389 -13.04 5.48 28.65
N HIS A 390 -12.49 4.96 29.73
CA HIS A 390 -12.90 3.67 30.32
C HIS A 390 -14.31 3.70 30.92
N ALA A 391 -14.70 4.83 31.55
CA ALA A 391 -16.02 4.93 32.18
C ALA A 391 -17.17 5.12 31.17
N GLU A 392 -16.90 5.86 30.09
CA GLU A 392 -17.96 6.35 29.20
C GLU A 392 -17.98 5.67 27.82
N THR A 393 -17.03 4.78 27.51
CA THR A 393 -16.91 4.15 26.21
C THR A 393 -16.39 2.72 26.28
N ASP A 394 -16.59 1.95 25.21
CA ASP A 394 -16.03 0.60 25.05
C ASP A 394 -14.65 0.64 24.34
N ALA A 395 -14.15 1.81 24.00
CA ALA A 395 -12.87 1.96 23.32
C ALA A 395 -11.70 1.66 24.26
N LYS A 396 -10.61 1.14 23.73
CA LYS A 396 -9.32 1.11 24.41
C LYS A 396 -8.52 2.35 24.12
N ILE A 397 -7.64 2.75 25.04
CA ILE A 397 -6.77 3.91 24.88
C ILE A 397 -5.31 3.51 24.99
N ALA A 398 -4.50 3.94 24.01
CA ALA A 398 -3.08 3.67 23.93
C ALA A 398 -2.27 4.96 24.06
N ILE A 399 -1.12 4.89 24.70
CA ILE A 399 -0.16 5.98 24.73
C ILE A 399 0.95 5.73 23.70
N GLN A 400 1.28 6.76 22.89
CA GLN A 400 2.49 6.73 22.06
C GLN A 400 3.60 7.53 22.73
N LEU A 401 4.69 6.87 23.15
CA LEU A 401 5.86 7.48 23.77
C LEU A 401 6.94 7.78 22.71
N GLY A 402 7.57 8.96 22.81
CA GLY A 402 8.60 9.36 21.86
C GLY A 402 9.51 10.46 22.36
N HIS A 403 10.55 10.71 21.57
CA HIS A 403 11.51 11.81 21.74
C HIS A 403 11.85 12.37 20.36
N SER A 404 11.69 13.69 20.17
CA SER A 404 11.82 14.35 18.85
C SER A 404 13.22 14.29 18.21
N GLY A 405 14.27 14.14 19.02
CA GLY A 405 15.65 14.17 18.50
C GLY A 405 15.97 15.48 17.77
N ALA A 406 16.63 15.39 16.62
CA ALA A 406 17.00 16.52 15.77
C ALA A 406 15.82 17.32 15.21
N LYS A 407 14.58 16.81 15.28
CA LYS A 407 13.35 17.47 14.84
C LYS A 407 12.64 18.22 15.96
N GLY A 408 13.26 18.36 17.12
CA GLY A 408 12.75 19.12 18.26
C GLY A 408 12.99 20.60 18.16
N SER A 409 12.44 21.35 19.13
CA SER A 409 12.61 22.80 19.26
C SER A 409 12.11 23.58 18.05
N THR A 410 10.92 23.21 17.54
CA THR A 410 10.31 23.77 16.32
C THR A 410 8.99 24.48 16.60
N GLN A 411 8.55 25.26 15.62
CA GLN A 411 7.28 25.98 15.64
C GLN A 411 6.08 25.03 15.65
N LEU A 412 4.91 25.53 16.05
CA LEU A 412 3.66 24.77 16.03
C LEU A 412 3.30 24.37 14.59
N GLY A 413 2.65 23.21 14.41
CA GLY A 413 2.38 22.66 13.08
C GLY A 413 1.50 23.49 12.15
N TRP A 414 0.74 24.46 12.70
CA TRP A 414 -0.05 25.41 11.91
C TRP A 414 0.66 26.75 11.64
N GLU A 415 1.89 26.92 12.13
CA GLU A 415 2.77 28.04 11.80
C GLU A 415 3.65 27.65 10.59
N THR A 416 4.94 27.46 10.79
CA THR A 416 5.82 26.89 9.75
C THR A 416 6.32 25.54 10.22
N MET A 417 5.74 24.47 9.68
CA MET A 417 6.05 23.10 10.08
C MET A 417 7.55 22.83 9.99
N ASP A 418 8.09 22.19 11.03
CA ASP A 418 9.50 21.83 11.17
C ASP A 418 10.50 23.03 11.17
N ALA A 419 10.05 24.28 11.11
CA ALA A 419 10.94 25.43 11.25
C ALA A 419 11.37 25.62 12.72
N PRO A 420 12.62 26.06 12.99
CA PRO A 420 13.08 26.34 14.34
C PRO A 420 12.26 27.44 15.02
N LEU A 421 12.18 27.41 16.35
CA LEU A 421 11.57 28.47 17.12
C LEU A 421 12.32 29.79 16.89
N ALA A 422 11.59 30.90 16.85
CA ALA A 422 12.19 32.25 16.74
C ALA A 422 12.98 32.61 18.01
N ALA A 423 12.54 32.09 19.17
CA ALA A 423 13.21 32.28 20.47
C ALA A 423 12.88 31.13 21.42
N GLY A 424 13.68 30.95 22.48
CA GLY A 424 13.44 29.90 23.48
C GLY A 424 13.78 28.50 23.00
N ASN A 425 14.67 28.39 22.01
CA ASN A 425 15.17 27.10 21.54
C ASN A 425 15.88 26.33 22.66
N TRP A 426 15.64 25.04 22.74
CA TRP A 426 16.40 24.12 23.60
C TRP A 426 17.36 23.26 22.78
N GLU A 427 18.38 22.72 23.42
CA GLU A 427 19.36 21.83 22.79
C GLU A 427 18.67 20.57 22.26
N VAL A 428 18.97 20.18 21.03
CA VAL A 428 18.53 18.93 20.42
C VAL A 428 19.68 17.93 20.32
N VAL A 429 19.36 16.65 20.49
CA VAL A 429 20.33 15.56 20.47
C VAL A 429 19.97 14.52 19.41
N ALA A 430 20.99 13.85 18.85
CA ALA A 430 20.81 12.81 17.85
C ALA A 430 22.00 11.83 17.88
N PRO A 431 21.93 10.67 17.18
CA PRO A 431 23.08 9.77 17.05
C PRO A 431 24.31 10.42 16.44
N SER A 432 24.13 11.39 15.56
CA SER A 432 25.21 12.12 14.89
C SER A 432 24.80 13.58 14.63
N PRO A 433 25.75 14.52 14.43
CA PRO A 433 25.45 15.94 14.23
C PRO A 433 24.92 16.24 12.82
N VAL A 434 23.81 15.61 12.46
CA VAL A 434 23.11 15.79 11.17
C VAL A 434 21.80 16.53 11.42
N ALA A 435 21.72 17.79 10.98
CA ALA A 435 20.52 18.60 11.09
C ALA A 435 19.41 18.07 10.21
N TRP A 436 18.15 18.27 10.62
CA TRP A 436 16.97 17.90 9.84
C TRP A 436 16.89 18.60 8.49
N SER A 437 17.15 19.90 8.49
CA SER A 437 17.30 20.72 7.29
C SER A 437 18.39 21.77 7.49
N ALA A 438 18.75 22.50 6.43
CA ALA A 438 19.75 23.57 6.51
C ALA A 438 19.40 24.70 7.50
N ASN A 439 18.12 24.86 7.83
CA ASN A 439 17.62 25.89 8.72
C ASN A 439 17.48 25.43 10.18
N ASN A 440 17.51 24.12 10.44
CA ASN A 440 17.34 23.54 11.77
C ASN A 440 18.66 23.52 12.55
N GLN A 441 18.57 23.43 13.87
CA GLN A 441 19.73 23.27 14.72
C GLN A 441 20.50 22.00 14.34
N THR A 442 21.85 22.08 14.31
CA THR A 442 22.68 20.87 14.27
C THR A 442 22.60 20.21 15.65
N PRO A 443 22.12 18.98 15.74
CA PRO A 443 22.00 18.31 17.03
C PRO A 443 23.38 17.99 17.60
N ARG A 444 23.50 18.00 18.94
CA ARG A 444 24.67 17.46 19.61
C ARG A 444 24.65 15.92 19.51
N GLU A 445 25.81 15.34 19.17
CA GLU A 445 25.96 13.90 19.16
C GLU A 445 25.81 13.32 20.58
N MET A 446 24.97 12.28 20.72
CA MET A 446 24.70 11.66 22.00
C MET A 446 25.90 10.87 22.50
N THR A 447 26.25 11.10 23.76
CA THR A 447 27.16 10.25 24.54
C THR A 447 26.42 9.01 25.05
N ARG A 448 27.15 8.05 25.62
CA ARG A 448 26.52 6.90 26.31
C ARG A 448 25.64 7.36 27.48
N ALA A 449 26.06 8.36 28.24
CA ALA A 449 25.28 8.93 29.33
C ALA A 449 23.96 9.53 28.86
N ASP A 450 23.97 10.22 27.71
CA ASP A 450 22.72 10.73 27.10
C ASP A 450 21.78 9.58 26.70
N MET A 451 22.33 8.50 26.10
CA MET A 451 21.55 7.31 25.75
C MET A 451 20.96 6.64 26.98
N ASP A 452 21.73 6.51 28.07
CA ASP A 452 21.23 5.97 29.33
C ASP A 452 20.10 6.83 29.92
N LYS A 453 20.28 8.16 29.93
CA LYS A 453 19.24 9.10 30.36
C LYS A 453 17.96 8.92 29.56
N VAL A 454 18.06 8.91 28.23
CA VAL A 454 16.87 8.74 27.36
C VAL A 454 16.20 7.39 27.60
N ARG A 455 16.95 6.30 27.72
CA ARG A 455 16.39 4.98 28.09
C ARG A 455 15.60 5.06 29.39
N ASP A 456 16.16 5.68 30.41
CA ASP A 456 15.56 5.79 31.73
C ASP A 456 14.34 6.74 31.73
N ASP A 457 14.33 7.76 30.85
CA ASP A 457 13.17 8.62 30.61
C ASP A 457 12.01 7.84 29.98
N PHE A 458 12.28 6.97 28.98
CA PHE A 458 11.28 6.04 28.44
C PHE A 458 10.75 5.08 29.49
N LEU A 459 11.63 4.50 30.29
CA LEU A 459 11.25 3.58 31.37
C LEU A 459 10.32 4.26 32.37
N ARG A 460 10.69 5.45 32.87
CA ARG A 460 9.86 6.25 33.79
C ARG A 460 8.49 6.56 33.19
N ALA A 461 8.44 7.01 31.92
CA ALA A 461 7.18 7.30 31.24
C ALA A 461 6.31 6.04 31.07
N ALA A 462 6.93 4.87 30.83
CA ALA A 462 6.23 3.59 30.75
C ALA A 462 5.61 3.18 32.09
N GLU A 463 6.35 3.31 33.19
CA GLU A 463 5.86 3.04 34.54
C GLU A 463 4.70 3.98 34.93
N MET A 464 4.80 5.27 34.61
CA MET A 464 3.70 6.23 34.80
C MET A 464 2.49 5.82 33.95
N SER A 465 2.68 5.43 32.70
CA SER A 465 1.59 4.96 31.82
C SER A 465 0.86 3.73 32.36
N ALA A 466 1.60 2.80 32.99
CA ALA A 466 1.02 1.64 33.65
C ALA A 466 0.15 2.02 34.86
N ARG A 467 0.62 2.97 35.70
CA ARG A 467 -0.15 3.49 36.85
C ARG A 467 -1.40 4.26 36.44
N ILE A 468 -1.32 5.05 35.34
CA ILE A 468 -2.47 5.76 34.76
C ILE A 468 -3.55 4.77 34.28
N GLY A 469 -3.15 3.60 33.85
CA GLY A 469 -4.07 2.55 33.40
C GLY A 469 -4.26 2.46 31.89
N PHE A 470 -3.36 3.02 31.06
CA PHE A 470 -3.41 2.82 29.62
C PHE A 470 -3.50 1.32 29.27
N ASP A 471 -4.29 1.01 28.24
CA ASP A 471 -4.51 -0.37 27.79
C ASP A 471 -3.38 -0.89 26.89
N TRP A 472 -2.69 0.02 26.18
CA TRP A 472 -1.70 -0.31 25.17
C TRP A 472 -0.60 0.75 25.15
N MET A 473 0.61 0.37 24.78
CA MET A 473 1.74 1.28 24.61
C MET A 473 2.28 1.17 23.18
N GLU A 474 2.68 2.28 22.60
CA GLU A 474 3.44 2.34 21.37
C GLU A 474 4.73 3.14 21.55
N LEU A 475 5.83 2.61 21.03
CA LEU A 475 7.09 3.32 20.96
C LEU A 475 7.26 3.94 19.55
N HIS A 476 7.51 5.24 19.49
CA HIS A 476 7.65 5.95 18.23
C HIS A 476 9.07 5.87 17.68
N TYR A 477 9.31 4.92 16.76
CA TYR A 477 10.59 4.67 16.11
C TYR A 477 10.59 5.09 14.63
N ALA A 478 9.70 6.01 14.25
CA ALA A 478 9.49 6.47 12.88
C ALA A 478 9.77 7.96 12.69
N HIS A 479 9.63 8.44 11.46
CA HIS A 479 9.48 9.83 11.04
C HIS A 479 10.68 10.75 11.33
N GLY A 480 11.87 10.20 11.43
CA GLY A 480 13.09 10.97 11.68
C GLY A 480 13.24 11.47 13.12
N TYR A 481 12.38 11.02 14.05
CA TYR A 481 12.54 11.28 15.47
C TYR A 481 13.70 10.47 16.05
N LEU A 482 14.01 10.62 17.34
CA LEU A 482 15.28 10.14 17.90
C LEU A 482 15.58 8.68 17.57
N MET A 483 14.63 7.75 17.83
CA MET A 483 14.87 6.32 17.56
C MET A 483 14.98 6.04 16.06
N SER A 484 14.13 6.67 15.25
CA SER A 484 14.24 6.61 13.78
C SER A 484 15.60 7.10 13.30
N SER A 485 16.15 8.16 13.90
CA SER A 485 17.45 8.71 13.53
C SER A 485 18.62 7.78 13.86
N PHE A 486 18.49 6.90 14.87
CA PHE A 486 19.43 5.81 15.09
C PHE A 486 19.32 4.72 14.03
N ILE A 487 18.10 4.37 13.60
CA ILE A 487 17.82 3.27 12.69
C ILE A 487 18.27 3.58 11.26
N THR A 488 17.95 4.78 10.75
CA THR A 488 18.30 5.13 9.36
C THR A 488 19.78 5.47 9.18
N PRO A 489 20.45 4.95 8.13
CA PRO A 489 21.83 5.31 7.81
C PRO A 489 21.95 6.76 7.32
N LEU A 490 20.84 7.44 7.00
CA LEU A 490 20.85 8.83 6.55
C LEU A 490 21.34 9.77 7.64
N THR A 491 20.96 9.53 8.89
CA THR A 491 21.26 10.39 10.05
C THR A 491 22.18 9.74 11.07
N ASN A 492 22.30 8.41 11.08
CA ASN A 492 23.25 7.71 11.94
C ASN A 492 24.60 7.52 11.22
N LYS A 493 25.55 8.38 11.51
CA LYS A 493 26.93 8.36 10.96
C LYS A 493 27.95 7.89 11.99
N ARG A 494 27.50 7.24 13.08
CA ARG A 494 28.39 6.73 14.12
C ARG A 494 29.29 5.63 13.60
N THR A 495 30.51 5.59 14.14
CA THR A 495 31.53 4.58 13.83
C THR A 495 31.74 3.60 14.99
N ASP A 496 31.03 3.80 16.11
CA ASP A 496 31.04 2.89 17.24
C ASP A 496 30.00 1.75 17.09
N ARG A 497 29.79 0.96 18.14
CA ARG A 497 28.86 -0.17 18.13
C ARG A 497 27.37 0.18 17.94
N TYR A 498 27.03 1.47 17.83
CA TYR A 498 25.67 1.98 17.59
C TYR A 498 25.47 2.50 16.17
N GLY A 499 26.47 2.36 15.27
CA GLY A 499 26.41 2.79 13.89
C GLY A 499 26.91 1.73 12.91
N GLY A 500 26.82 2.03 11.62
CA GLY A 500 27.21 1.10 10.55
C GLY A 500 26.12 0.10 10.17
N SER A 501 26.26 -1.18 10.53
CA SER A 501 25.29 -2.23 10.17
C SER A 501 23.91 -2.00 10.80
N ILE A 502 22.89 -2.63 10.24
CA ILE A 502 21.50 -2.51 10.74
C ILE A 502 21.40 -3.00 12.20
N GLU A 503 22.11 -4.06 12.56
CA GLU A 503 22.15 -4.62 13.91
C GLU A 503 22.73 -3.60 14.91
N ASN A 504 23.77 -2.89 14.51
CA ASN A 504 24.37 -1.85 15.33
C ASN A 504 23.45 -0.63 15.47
N ARG A 505 22.83 -0.20 14.38
CA ARG A 505 21.86 0.91 14.40
C ARG A 505 20.62 0.60 15.24
N MET A 506 20.18 -0.65 15.26
CA MET A 506 19.06 -1.13 16.08
C MET A 506 19.44 -1.35 17.54
N ARG A 507 20.72 -1.38 17.92
CA ARG A 507 21.16 -1.71 19.28
C ARG A 507 20.54 -0.80 20.34
N PHE A 508 20.62 0.52 20.19
CA PHE A 508 20.03 1.44 21.16
C PHE A 508 18.49 1.43 21.15
N PRO A 509 17.79 1.47 20.01
CA PRO A 509 16.35 1.25 19.97
C PRO A 509 15.90 -0.03 20.69
N LEU A 510 16.64 -1.15 20.54
CA LEU A 510 16.34 -2.40 21.22
C LEU A 510 16.68 -2.37 22.73
N GLU A 511 17.72 -1.65 23.16
CA GLU A 511 18.00 -1.42 24.59
C GLU A 511 16.81 -0.70 25.25
N VAL A 512 16.25 0.34 24.61
CA VAL A 512 15.07 1.06 25.09
C VAL A 512 13.83 0.15 25.08
N PHE A 513 13.58 -0.56 23.97
CA PHE A 513 12.43 -1.47 23.87
C PHE A 513 12.43 -2.53 24.97
N ARG A 514 13.56 -3.20 25.20
CA ARG A 514 13.67 -4.25 26.23
C ARG A 514 13.49 -3.71 27.63
N ALA A 515 14.02 -2.52 27.94
CA ALA A 515 13.82 -1.89 29.23
C ALA A 515 12.34 -1.57 29.49
N VAL A 516 11.66 -1.00 28.49
CA VAL A 516 10.23 -0.70 28.55
C VAL A 516 9.40 -1.98 28.65
N ARG A 517 9.67 -3.01 27.82
CA ARG A 517 8.94 -4.28 27.85
C ARG A 517 9.03 -4.96 29.24
N ALA A 518 10.17 -4.89 29.87
CA ALA A 518 10.40 -5.49 31.20
C ALA A 518 9.60 -4.80 32.32
N SER A 519 9.19 -3.55 32.17
CA SER A 519 8.42 -2.77 33.15
C SER A 519 6.92 -2.69 32.85
N TRP A 520 6.53 -2.92 31.57
CA TRP A 520 5.14 -2.87 31.14
C TRP A 520 4.41 -4.17 31.44
N PRO A 521 3.14 -4.16 31.91
CA PRO A 521 2.41 -5.38 32.24
C PRO A 521 2.39 -6.40 31.12
N ASP A 522 2.60 -7.68 31.44
CA ASP A 522 2.70 -8.76 30.46
C ASP A 522 1.41 -9.02 29.69
N ASP A 523 0.27 -8.73 30.29
CA ASP A 523 -1.05 -8.85 29.65
C ASP A 523 -1.40 -7.70 28.74
N LYS A 524 -0.60 -6.61 28.74
CA LYS A 524 -0.82 -5.43 27.90
C LYS A 524 0.14 -5.41 26.70
N PRO A 525 -0.38 -5.11 25.47
CA PRO A 525 0.44 -5.05 24.28
C PRO A 525 1.42 -3.88 24.25
N ILE A 526 2.55 -4.08 23.54
CA ILE A 526 3.42 -3.01 23.06
C ILE A 526 3.51 -3.09 21.53
N SER A 527 3.22 -1.99 20.86
CA SER A 527 3.54 -1.80 19.43
C SER A 527 4.75 -0.88 19.25
N VAL A 528 5.37 -0.99 18.08
CA VAL A 528 6.42 -0.07 17.65
C VAL A 528 6.04 0.51 16.28
N ARG A 529 6.01 1.84 16.18
CA ARG A 529 5.81 2.52 14.90
C ARG A 529 7.14 2.73 14.21
N ILE A 530 7.26 2.26 12.94
CA ILE A 530 8.47 2.36 12.14
C ILE A 530 8.24 3.14 10.84
N SER A 531 9.31 3.70 10.27
CA SER A 531 9.33 4.16 8.88
C SER A 531 9.88 3.04 8.00
N ALA A 532 8.99 2.33 7.31
CA ALA A 532 9.33 1.16 6.51
C ALA A 532 10.04 1.48 5.19
N ASN A 533 10.12 2.75 4.81
CA ASN A 533 10.83 3.23 3.63
C ASN A 533 11.20 4.71 3.81
N ASP A 534 12.45 5.06 3.58
CA ASP A 534 12.91 6.45 3.64
C ASP A 534 12.66 7.23 2.33
N TRP A 535 12.22 6.56 1.26
CA TRP A 535 11.93 7.14 -0.05
C TRP A 535 13.13 7.85 -0.72
N VAL A 536 14.35 7.37 -0.46
CA VAL A 536 15.60 7.89 -1.05
C VAL A 536 16.39 6.78 -1.76
N GLY A 537 15.77 5.64 -2.03
CA GLY A 537 16.42 4.45 -2.60
C GLY A 537 17.33 3.73 -1.60
N PRO A 538 18.39 3.06 -2.08
CA PRO A 538 19.23 2.18 -1.25
C PRO A 538 20.12 2.93 -0.24
N GLU A 539 20.15 4.26 -0.28
CA GLU A 539 20.89 5.07 0.70
C GLU A 539 20.21 5.13 2.07
N GLY A 540 18.91 4.91 2.12
CA GLY A 540 18.07 4.94 3.34
C GLY A 540 17.54 3.55 3.71
N ILE A 541 16.56 3.53 4.61
CA ILE A 541 15.80 2.32 4.92
C ILE A 541 14.95 1.93 3.72
N THR A 542 15.10 0.68 3.30
CA THR A 542 14.31 0.03 2.25
C THR A 542 13.21 -0.84 2.85
N PRO A 543 12.19 -1.25 2.06
CA PRO A 543 11.20 -2.21 2.52
C PRO A 543 11.78 -3.55 3.00
N GLN A 544 12.94 -3.97 2.46
CA GLN A 544 13.65 -5.16 2.93
C GLN A 544 14.28 -4.94 4.30
N ASP A 545 14.89 -3.78 4.54
CA ASP A 545 15.43 -3.43 5.86
C ASP A 545 14.31 -3.38 6.90
N ALA A 546 13.12 -2.90 6.53
CA ALA A 546 11.96 -2.87 7.43
C ALA A 546 11.51 -4.27 7.88
N VAL A 547 11.61 -5.28 7.01
CA VAL A 547 11.39 -6.68 7.38
C VAL A 547 12.42 -7.11 8.43
N THR A 548 13.71 -6.86 8.20
CA THR A 548 14.79 -7.19 9.14
C THR A 548 14.60 -6.48 10.49
N ILE A 549 14.28 -5.17 10.47
CA ILE A 549 13.99 -4.38 11.68
C ILE A 549 12.81 -5.00 12.45
N SER A 550 11.75 -5.38 11.75
CA SER A 550 10.57 -5.98 12.35
C SER A 550 10.88 -7.36 12.97
N GLN A 551 11.69 -8.19 12.32
CA GLN A 551 12.18 -9.45 12.88
C GLN A 551 12.93 -9.24 14.19
N MET A 552 13.86 -8.28 14.24
CA MET A 552 14.62 -7.94 15.46
C MET A 552 13.70 -7.45 16.60
N LEU A 553 12.63 -6.71 16.26
CA LEU A 553 11.63 -6.26 17.25
C LEU A 553 10.77 -7.43 17.75
N VAL A 554 10.40 -8.37 16.89
CA VAL A 554 9.68 -9.60 17.25
C VAL A 554 10.52 -10.45 18.21
N GLU A 555 11.80 -10.64 17.91
CA GLU A 555 12.74 -11.34 18.81
C GLU A 555 12.88 -10.63 20.17
N ALA A 556 12.70 -9.31 20.21
CA ALA A 556 12.69 -8.55 21.46
C ALA A 556 11.34 -8.58 22.20
N GLY A 557 10.25 -9.10 21.59
CA GLY A 557 8.95 -9.29 22.20
C GLY A 557 7.90 -8.22 21.86
N VAL A 558 7.99 -7.58 20.71
CA VAL A 558 6.93 -6.69 20.20
C VAL A 558 5.69 -7.51 19.84
N ASP A 559 4.51 -6.94 20.05
CA ASP A 559 3.23 -7.60 19.77
C ASP A 559 2.64 -7.20 18.43
N LEU A 560 2.96 -5.98 17.95
CA LEU A 560 2.45 -5.43 16.71
C LEU A 560 3.40 -4.37 16.15
N ILE A 561 3.52 -4.29 14.83
CA ILE A 561 4.25 -3.23 14.13
C ILE A 561 3.24 -2.24 13.50
N ASP A 562 3.30 -0.97 13.89
CA ASP A 562 2.60 0.12 13.22
C ASP A 562 3.45 0.61 12.05
N VAL A 563 2.95 0.40 10.83
CA VAL A 563 3.75 0.53 9.62
C VAL A 563 3.47 1.84 8.90
N SER A 564 4.34 2.82 9.12
CA SER A 564 4.37 4.10 8.40
C SER A 564 5.55 4.13 7.42
N ALA A 565 5.81 5.27 6.79
CA ALA A 565 6.95 5.47 5.90
C ALA A 565 7.36 6.95 5.80
N GLY A 566 8.63 7.19 5.52
CA GLY A 566 9.18 8.51 5.23
C GLY A 566 9.35 9.41 6.46
N GLN A 567 9.41 10.72 6.20
CA GLN A 567 9.67 11.78 7.18
C GLN A 567 11.05 11.67 7.87
N THR A 568 11.96 10.92 7.27
CA THR A 568 13.34 10.68 7.76
C THR A 568 14.37 11.57 7.09
N SER A 569 14.01 12.16 5.94
CA SER A 569 14.87 13.07 5.18
C SER A 569 14.01 14.03 4.34
N THR A 570 14.50 15.26 4.17
CA THR A 570 13.92 16.24 3.24
C THR A 570 14.13 15.88 1.77
N ARG A 571 15.02 14.90 1.46
CA ARG A 571 15.25 14.36 0.11
C ARG A 571 14.24 13.28 -0.29
N ALA A 572 13.34 12.88 0.63
CA ALA A 572 12.38 11.83 0.37
C ALA A 572 11.46 12.18 -0.82
N ASN A 573 11.28 11.23 -1.74
CA ASN A 573 10.39 11.38 -2.91
C ASN A 573 9.31 10.27 -2.90
N PRO A 574 8.30 10.38 -2.01
CA PRO A 574 7.27 9.35 -1.89
C PRO A 574 6.30 9.38 -3.07
N VAL A 575 5.88 8.20 -3.52
CA VAL A 575 4.80 8.04 -4.49
C VAL A 575 3.49 7.96 -3.72
N TYR A 576 2.80 9.08 -3.64
CA TYR A 576 1.51 9.15 -2.97
C TYR A 576 0.38 8.50 -3.80
N GLY A 577 -0.58 7.95 -3.10
CA GLY A 577 -1.77 7.34 -3.68
C GLY A 577 -2.68 6.78 -2.59
N ARG A 578 -3.81 6.23 -2.99
CA ARG A 578 -4.71 5.52 -2.08
C ARG A 578 -3.99 4.32 -1.46
N MET A 579 -3.99 4.21 -0.13
CA MET A 579 -3.37 3.10 0.62
C MET A 579 -1.86 2.92 0.33
N PHE A 580 -1.13 4.01 0.03
CA PHE A 580 0.24 3.96 -0.50
C PHE A 580 1.28 3.33 0.43
N GLN A 581 1.00 3.22 1.74
CA GLN A 581 1.88 2.55 2.71
C GLN A 581 1.44 1.11 3.01
N THR A 582 0.25 0.70 2.58
CA THR A 582 -0.27 -0.66 2.81
C THR A 582 0.64 -1.76 2.24
N PRO A 583 1.36 -1.61 1.11
CA PRO A 583 2.31 -2.62 0.66
C PRO A 583 3.40 -2.96 1.68
N PHE A 584 3.78 -2.01 2.55
CA PHE A 584 4.78 -2.26 3.58
C PHE A 584 4.22 -3.05 4.77
N SER A 585 2.99 -2.73 5.22
CA SER A 585 2.32 -3.53 6.26
C SER A 585 2.02 -4.95 5.78
N ASP A 586 1.58 -5.08 4.54
CA ASP A 586 1.37 -6.35 3.86
C ASP A 586 2.64 -7.21 3.87
N ARG A 587 3.76 -6.62 3.47
CA ARG A 587 5.05 -7.29 3.43
C ARG A 587 5.51 -7.76 4.82
N ILE A 588 5.52 -6.87 5.80
CA ILE A 588 5.95 -7.19 7.16
C ILE A 588 5.04 -8.27 7.77
N ARG A 589 3.72 -8.13 7.63
CA ARG A 589 2.77 -9.10 8.15
C ARG A 589 3.00 -10.50 7.61
N ASN A 590 3.17 -10.62 6.32
CA ASN A 590 3.21 -11.92 5.65
C ASN A 590 4.62 -12.55 5.58
N GLU A 591 5.70 -11.74 5.65
CA GLU A 591 7.08 -12.26 5.66
C GLU A 591 7.61 -12.49 7.10
N VAL A 592 7.19 -11.67 8.07
CA VAL A 592 7.65 -11.79 9.46
C VAL A 592 6.67 -12.60 10.32
N GLY A 593 5.39 -12.62 9.96
CA GLY A 593 4.34 -13.31 10.72
C GLY A 593 3.91 -12.57 11.99
N VAL A 594 4.12 -11.26 12.07
CA VAL A 594 3.70 -10.38 13.17
C VAL A 594 2.45 -9.61 12.82
N ALA A 595 1.59 -9.34 13.79
CA ALA A 595 0.44 -8.47 13.58
C ALA A 595 0.88 -7.07 13.14
N THR A 596 0.14 -6.47 12.20
CA THR A 596 0.46 -5.13 11.70
C THR A 596 -0.73 -4.19 11.77
N LEU A 597 -0.41 -2.90 11.83
CA LEU A 597 -1.34 -1.79 11.72
C LEU A 597 -0.97 -0.99 10.47
N ALA A 598 -1.92 -0.87 9.54
CA ALA A 598 -1.75 -0.11 8.31
C ALA A 598 -2.23 1.33 8.48
N VAL A 599 -1.46 2.27 7.95
CA VAL A 599 -1.79 3.70 7.90
C VAL A 599 -1.39 4.27 6.53
N GLY A 600 -1.93 5.40 6.13
CA GLY A 600 -1.49 6.15 4.95
C GLY A 600 -2.54 6.22 3.85
N ASN A 601 -3.22 7.37 3.77
CA ASN A 601 -4.26 7.70 2.80
C ASN A 601 -5.38 6.63 2.68
N ILE A 602 -5.82 6.13 3.84
CA ILE A 602 -6.98 5.26 4.02
C ILE A 602 -8.10 6.15 4.57
N TYR A 603 -9.28 6.20 3.92
CA TYR A 603 -10.34 7.14 4.28
C TYR A 603 -11.76 6.60 4.07
N GLU A 604 -11.94 5.45 3.44
CA GLU A 604 -13.24 4.79 3.20
C GLU A 604 -13.31 3.46 3.97
N ALA A 605 -14.51 3.07 4.40
CA ALA A 605 -14.76 1.78 5.03
C ALA A 605 -14.39 0.61 4.11
N ASP A 606 -14.61 0.78 2.82
CA ASP A 606 -14.25 -0.18 1.78
C ASP A 606 -12.73 -0.44 1.71
N HIS A 607 -11.91 0.60 1.90
CA HIS A 607 -10.45 0.44 2.03
C HIS A 607 -10.09 -0.40 3.25
N VAL A 608 -10.71 -0.09 4.41
CA VAL A 608 -10.45 -0.80 5.67
C VAL A 608 -10.80 -2.28 5.53
N ASN A 609 -12.00 -2.59 5.05
CA ASN A 609 -12.46 -3.96 4.84
C ASN A 609 -11.56 -4.72 3.85
N SER A 610 -11.16 -4.06 2.75
CA SER A 610 -10.28 -4.65 1.73
C SER A 610 -8.90 -5.00 2.28
N ILE A 611 -8.29 -4.13 3.08
CA ILE A 611 -6.98 -4.35 3.71
C ILE A 611 -7.03 -5.55 4.66
N LEU A 612 -8.02 -5.56 5.54
CA LEU A 612 -8.18 -6.59 6.58
C LEU A 612 -8.47 -7.96 5.95
N MET A 613 -9.43 -8.02 5.06
CA MET A 613 -9.87 -9.27 4.44
C MET A 613 -8.79 -9.88 3.56
N ALA A 614 -8.01 -9.05 2.84
CA ALA A 614 -6.89 -9.52 2.03
C ALA A 614 -5.65 -9.96 2.86
N GLY A 615 -5.68 -9.83 4.20
CA GLY A 615 -4.56 -10.18 5.07
C GLY A 615 -3.36 -9.24 4.94
N ARG A 616 -3.60 -7.96 4.61
CA ARG A 616 -2.54 -6.96 4.43
C ARG A 616 -2.18 -6.22 5.72
N ALA A 617 -3.10 -6.23 6.69
CA ALA A 617 -2.91 -5.77 8.06
C ALA A 617 -3.95 -6.39 8.98
N ASP A 618 -3.74 -6.29 10.29
CA ASP A 618 -4.67 -6.77 11.32
C ASP A 618 -5.51 -5.64 11.93
N LEU A 619 -4.98 -4.41 11.90
CA LEU A 619 -5.63 -3.17 12.31
C LEU A 619 -5.44 -2.09 11.25
N VAL A 620 -6.33 -1.11 11.21
CA VAL A 620 -6.23 0.03 10.30
C VAL A 620 -6.34 1.33 11.05
N CYS A 621 -5.33 2.19 10.88
CA CYS A 621 -5.17 3.46 11.56
C CYS A 621 -5.61 4.61 10.65
N LEU A 622 -6.55 5.41 11.13
CA LEU A 622 -7.10 6.56 10.42
C LEU A 622 -6.72 7.87 11.15
N ALA A 623 -6.09 8.79 10.41
CA ALA A 623 -5.72 10.11 10.95
C ALA A 623 -6.72 11.19 10.51
N ARG A 624 -6.52 11.74 9.31
CA ARG A 624 -7.34 12.83 8.78
C ARG A 624 -8.85 12.55 8.73
N PRO A 625 -9.31 11.31 8.44
CA PRO A 625 -10.74 11.00 8.55
C PRO A 625 -11.30 11.23 9.96
N HIS A 626 -10.56 10.85 11.02
CA HIS A 626 -10.96 11.08 12.40
C HIS A 626 -10.77 12.53 12.87
N LEU A 627 -9.92 13.34 12.22
CA LEU A 627 -9.89 14.78 12.46
C LEU A 627 -11.13 15.47 11.89
N ALA A 628 -11.54 15.07 10.69
CA ALA A 628 -12.71 15.64 10.01
C ALA A 628 -14.04 15.16 10.62
N ASN A 629 -14.10 13.89 11.04
CA ASN A 629 -15.29 13.27 11.62
C ASN A 629 -14.90 12.34 12.79
N PRO A 630 -14.99 12.81 14.04
CA PRO A 630 -14.73 11.99 15.22
C PRO A 630 -15.59 10.71 15.29
N TYR A 631 -16.78 10.73 14.70
CA TYR A 631 -17.76 9.63 14.65
C TYR A 631 -17.66 8.80 13.37
N TRP A 632 -16.52 8.85 12.69
CA TRP A 632 -16.31 8.16 11.41
C TRP A 632 -16.66 6.66 11.48
N THR A 633 -16.27 5.98 12.56
CA THR A 633 -16.51 4.53 12.72
C THR A 633 -18.01 4.21 12.85
N LEU A 634 -18.77 5.01 13.60
CA LEU A 634 -20.23 4.83 13.72
C LEU A 634 -20.95 5.19 12.42
N HIS A 635 -20.45 6.17 11.65
CA HIS A 635 -20.99 6.48 10.33
C HIS A 635 -20.70 5.35 9.34
N ALA A 636 -19.50 4.75 9.37
CA ALA A 636 -19.16 3.59 8.53
C ALA A 636 -20.05 2.38 8.85
N ALA A 637 -20.42 2.18 10.12
CA ALA A 637 -21.40 1.15 10.50
C ALA A 637 -22.78 1.42 9.89
N ALA A 638 -23.24 2.66 9.94
CA ALA A 638 -24.51 3.05 9.34
C ALA A 638 -24.50 2.93 7.80
N ASP A 639 -23.39 3.29 7.14
CA ASP A 639 -23.23 3.17 5.70
C ASP A 639 -23.25 1.70 5.23
N SER A 640 -22.74 0.78 6.03
CA SER A 640 -22.78 -0.66 5.78
C SER A 640 -24.02 -1.37 6.35
N HIS A 641 -24.97 -0.64 6.88
CA HIS A 641 -26.18 -1.16 7.58
C HIS A 641 -25.85 -2.10 8.74
N PHE A 642 -24.66 -2.01 9.31
CA PHE A 642 -24.23 -2.82 10.43
C PHE A 642 -24.68 -2.19 11.76
N THR A 643 -25.51 -2.90 12.53
CA THR A 643 -26.18 -2.37 13.73
C THR A 643 -25.56 -2.80 15.04
N ASP A 644 -24.69 -3.84 15.04
CA ASP A 644 -24.03 -4.35 16.25
C ASP A 644 -22.81 -3.50 16.63
N VAL A 645 -23.08 -2.20 16.86
CA VAL A 645 -22.10 -1.22 17.36
C VAL A 645 -22.71 -0.41 18.50
N THR A 646 -21.90 -0.12 19.51
CA THR A 646 -22.33 0.65 20.68
C THR A 646 -22.39 2.14 20.38
N TRP A 647 -23.60 2.71 20.50
CA TRP A 647 -23.82 4.14 20.47
C TRP A 647 -24.03 4.68 21.87
N PRO A 648 -23.50 5.85 22.23
CA PRO A 648 -23.84 6.51 23.48
C PRO A 648 -25.35 6.67 23.62
N LYS A 649 -25.91 6.27 24.76
CA LYS A 649 -27.37 6.31 25.00
C LYS A 649 -28.02 7.66 24.66
N PRO A 650 -27.41 8.82 25.04
CA PRO A 650 -27.97 10.14 24.70
C PRO A 650 -28.09 10.40 23.18
N TYR A 651 -27.37 9.61 22.33
CA TYR A 651 -27.33 9.80 20.88
C TYR A 651 -28.25 8.83 20.10
N TRP A 652 -29.03 7.99 20.78
CA TRP A 652 -29.87 6.99 20.11
C TRP A 652 -30.86 7.59 19.11
N ALA A 653 -31.48 8.75 19.44
CA ALA A 653 -32.36 9.42 18.50
C ALA A 653 -31.64 9.81 17.18
N GLY A 654 -30.39 10.26 17.28
CA GLY A 654 -29.56 10.57 16.12
C GLY A 654 -29.13 9.31 15.36
N ARG A 655 -28.76 8.23 16.07
CA ARG A 655 -28.51 6.90 15.49
C ARG A 655 -29.70 6.44 14.64
N ASP A 656 -30.89 6.40 15.24
CA ASP A 656 -32.10 5.88 14.60
C ASP A 656 -32.45 6.68 13.35
N GLN A 657 -32.27 7.98 13.39
CA GLN A 657 -32.45 8.85 12.22
C GLN A 657 -31.40 8.55 11.14
N LEU A 658 -30.12 8.42 11.51
CA LEU A 658 -29.04 8.14 10.56
C LEU A 658 -29.26 6.82 9.82
N TYR A 659 -29.56 5.73 10.53
CA TYR A 659 -29.84 4.43 9.91
C TYR A 659 -31.08 4.49 9.01
N ARG A 660 -32.13 5.21 9.39
CA ARG A 660 -33.31 5.43 8.56
C ARG A 660 -33.01 6.15 7.27
N ILE A 661 -32.18 7.18 7.34
CA ILE A 661 -31.72 7.96 6.17
C ILE A 661 -30.93 7.04 5.22
N LYS A 662 -29.98 6.27 5.75
CA LYS A 662 -29.15 5.36 4.95
C LYS A 662 -29.96 4.22 4.31
N SER A 663 -31.06 3.79 4.93
CA SER A 663 -31.94 2.77 4.37
C SER A 663 -32.87 3.28 3.26
N ARG A 664 -33.01 4.59 3.09
CA ARG A 664 -33.92 5.22 2.12
C ARG A 664 -33.26 6.39 1.38
N PRO A 665 -32.18 6.16 0.62
CA PRO A 665 -31.44 7.23 -0.02
C PRO A 665 -32.27 8.04 -1.03
N ASP A 666 -33.29 7.42 -1.67
CA ASP A 666 -34.09 8.04 -2.72
C ASP A 666 -35.02 9.13 -2.21
N VAL A 667 -35.46 9.04 -0.95
CA VAL A 667 -36.38 10.03 -0.34
C VAL A 667 -35.70 11.38 -0.09
N LEU A 668 -34.40 11.39 0.10
CA LEU A 668 -33.63 12.61 0.43
C LEU A 668 -33.10 13.32 -0.81
N THR A 669 -32.93 12.61 -1.93
CA THR A 669 -32.37 13.19 -3.16
C THR A 669 -33.45 13.79 -4.06
N GLY A 670 -34.76 13.71 -3.68
CA GLY A 670 -35.86 14.23 -4.49
C GLY A 670 -36.02 13.54 -5.85
N LYS A 671 -35.36 12.40 -6.04
CA LYS A 671 -35.58 11.50 -7.18
C LYS A 671 -36.72 10.55 -6.81
N VAL A 672 -37.93 11.01 -7.00
CA VAL A 672 -39.15 10.19 -7.03
C VAL A 672 -39.41 9.79 -8.47
#